data_28859d3f451aa15035c451941f9e15e1
#
_entry.id   28859d3f451aa15035c451941f9e15e1
#
_cell.length_a   1.000
_cell.length_b   1.000
_cell.length_c   1.000
_cell.angle_alpha   90.00
_cell.angle_beta   90.00
_cell.angle_gamma   90.00
#
_symmetry.space_group_name_H-M   'P 1'
#
loop_
_entity.id
_entity.type
_entity.pdbx_description
1 polymer ?
#
loop_
_entity_poly.entity_id
_entity_poly.type
_entity_poly.pdbx_seq_one_letter_code
_entity_poly.pdbx_strand_id
1 'polypeptide(L)'
;MVINEHQNALRIIKTGYVQRQVFRHWTEHNRDPVYEALGFDTETTGVTFGVPSILHYGNTDVKVNNVTAFGISLAIPYRNRMALVWGRLGTPLFDECAKLLAIKGPKVAHNSRYDMRVCKTNNIKLRGPVHCTLTEARIHWNSRMQFGLKELTPTVCPELTGYDEVLKRMLTNYKSSYTRSGYPKGYVNYSFLPDEDIREYAMTDSFLCWMLNMILMPKMIEIHKNVYRRERKIIGIVMNIEERGLPFDRINARKEIAALDRKEAVINKRLLRMAGKPFKPLSPKQLLPILLDMGISKKLLTKRVKGENKLTTEKKTLEEASLKIDSEKTKKFIKTILQLRSYHKLNNTYMKPLYIKASYNNGIVYGNINPTDTRTGRMAHSGPNLGNIPRPKTGFEKTNPVRRCFVCRHGFENFFADYSQMEMWVFALSAGEKKMLGNLQGGLDIHAQTAIDVIGNEAFLSDGVMDPLKRHHFKQVNFAIIYGMGFKALAVMLDVTEMEAHDMRRDYLATYPRIVEYMAELKHQLIAQGYVEDMFGRRYNIDPRKAYKAVNAIVQGSCAQILKIALIKISKYFKTLESYNGLDASVILLIHDEIMYELAKSMPYFMKKEIIKKVEYLMGDIPQLIKRGIRLKVDTKHSITSWEAKREFKGRRIIRKAA
;
A
#
# COMPACT_ATOMS: atom_id res chain seq x y z
N MET A 1 29.46 -15.09 19.69
CA MET A 1 29.85 -13.75 19.19
C MET A 1 28.78 -12.69 19.47
N VAL A 2 27.52 -12.88 19.04
CA VAL A 2 26.42 -11.92 19.25
C VAL A 2 26.14 -11.59 20.73
N ILE A 3 26.25 -12.53 21.66
CA ILE A 3 25.97 -12.33 23.11
C ILE A 3 26.99 -11.38 23.76
N ASN A 4 28.27 -11.47 23.40
CA ASN A 4 29.32 -10.61 23.99
C ASN A 4 29.23 -9.17 23.44
N GLU A 5 28.86 -8.99 22.17
CA GLU A 5 28.66 -7.68 21.58
C GLU A 5 27.43 -6.97 22.16
N HIS A 6 26.38 -7.74 22.45
CA HIS A 6 25.15 -7.27 23.09
C HIS A 6 25.39 -6.75 24.52
N GLN A 7 26.10 -7.50 25.36
CA GLN A 7 26.45 -7.05 26.72
C GLN A 7 27.35 -5.81 26.72
N ASN A 8 28.27 -5.71 25.76
CA ASN A 8 29.11 -4.53 25.59
C ASN A 8 28.33 -3.30 25.12
N ALA A 9 27.37 -3.47 24.21
CA ALA A 9 26.50 -2.38 23.76
C ALA A 9 25.63 -1.84 24.89
N LEU A 10 25.00 -2.71 25.71
CA LEU A 10 24.23 -2.29 26.87
C LEU A 10 25.09 -1.51 27.89
N ARG A 11 26.36 -1.88 28.07
CA ARG A 11 27.29 -1.15 28.94
C ARG A 11 27.63 0.24 28.39
N ILE A 12 27.76 0.39 27.06
CA ILE A 12 28.01 1.68 26.38
C ILE A 12 26.77 2.59 26.48
N ILE A 13 25.56 2.06 26.30
CA ILE A 13 24.30 2.80 26.48
C ILE A 13 24.23 3.38 27.90
N LYS A 14 24.56 2.59 28.92
CA LYS A 14 24.55 3.03 30.32
C LYS A 14 25.61 4.06 30.69
N THR A 15 26.72 4.10 29.98
CA THR A 15 27.86 4.97 30.31
C THR A 15 27.94 6.26 29.49
N GLY A 16 27.16 6.39 28.42
CA GLY A 16 27.09 7.61 27.58
C GLY A 16 28.41 8.01 26.91
N TYR A 17 29.38 7.09 26.81
CA TYR A 17 30.75 7.41 26.41
C TYR A 17 30.95 7.36 24.89
N VAL A 18 31.21 8.50 24.27
CA VAL A 18 31.59 8.60 22.85
C VAL A 18 33.00 9.16 22.73
N GLN A 19 33.97 8.33 22.31
CA GLN A 19 35.29 8.82 21.97
C GLN A 19 35.34 9.35 20.53
N ARG A 20 35.90 10.58 20.32
CA ARG A 20 36.16 11.15 18.98
C ARG A 20 36.98 10.24 18.06
N GLN A 21 37.79 9.34 18.61
CA GLN A 21 38.58 8.34 17.85
C GLN A 21 37.73 7.35 17.06
N VAL A 22 36.50 7.04 17.49
CA VAL A 22 35.58 6.13 16.78
C VAL A 22 35.20 6.68 15.42
N PHE A 23 35.01 7.99 15.29
CA PHE A 23 34.68 8.65 14.02
C PHE A 23 35.79 8.50 12.97
N ARG A 24 37.08 8.59 13.36
CA ARG A 24 38.20 8.42 12.45
C ARG A 24 38.33 6.98 11.96
N HIS A 25 38.19 6.01 12.84
CA HIS A 25 38.44 4.62 12.51
C HIS A 25 37.41 4.03 11.54
N TRP A 26 36.12 4.39 11.65
CA TRP A 26 35.10 3.92 10.72
C TRP A 26 35.34 4.43 9.29
N THR A 27 35.89 5.62 9.11
CA THR A 27 36.22 6.18 7.80
C THR A 27 37.39 5.47 7.10
N GLU A 28 38.30 4.86 7.86
CA GLU A 28 39.54 4.26 7.35
C GLU A 28 39.39 2.76 7.01
N HIS A 29 38.44 2.03 7.62
CA HIS A 29 38.38 0.55 7.60
C HIS A 29 37.15 -0.06 6.94
N ASN A 30 36.42 0.67 6.12
CA ASN A 30 35.13 0.26 5.55
C ASN A 30 35.28 -0.69 4.33
N ARG A 31 35.74 -1.94 4.57
CA ARG A 31 36.03 -2.90 3.48
C ARG A 31 35.07 -4.08 3.36
N ASP A 32 34.29 -4.43 4.41
CA ASP A 32 33.35 -5.56 4.35
C ASP A 32 31.88 -5.10 4.51
N PRO A 33 31.04 -5.24 3.46
CA PRO A 33 29.72 -4.62 3.43
C PRO A 33 28.66 -5.28 4.32
N VAL A 34 28.93 -6.43 4.91
CA VAL A 34 27.92 -7.19 5.67
C VAL A 34 27.96 -6.87 7.17
N TYR A 35 29.12 -6.63 7.71
CA TYR A 35 29.34 -6.47 9.16
C TYR A 35 29.55 -5.03 9.63
N GLU A 36 29.71 -4.10 8.71
CA GLU A 36 30.07 -2.70 8.99
C GLU A 36 28.98 -1.70 8.67
N ALA A 37 27.72 -2.11 8.61
CA ALA A 37 26.61 -1.20 8.38
C ALA A 37 26.43 -0.27 9.59
N LEU A 38 26.38 1.03 9.32
CA LEU A 38 26.10 2.04 10.33
C LEU A 38 24.60 2.09 10.58
N GLY A 39 24.17 1.77 11.81
CA GLY A 39 22.79 1.97 12.26
C GLY A 39 22.50 3.46 12.42
N PHE A 40 21.37 3.93 11.92
CA PHE A 40 20.95 5.33 12.12
C PHE A 40 19.43 5.45 12.25
N ASP A 41 19.04 6.51 12.95
CA ASP A 41 17.66 6.95 13.09
C ASP A 41 17.62 8.49 13.11
N THR A 42 16.49 9.09 12.68
CA THR A 42 16.30 10.53 12.67
C THR A 42 15.10 10.94 13.51
N GLU A 43 15.32 11.80 14.50
CA GLU A 43 14.26 12.36 15.31
C GLU A 43 13.70 13.63 14.66
N THR A 44 12.37 13.74 14.59
CA THR A 44 11.71 14.75 13.77
C THR A 44 10.55 15.44 14.47
N THR A 45 10.22 16.65 14.00
CA THR A 45 9.11 17.46 14.51
C THR A 45 7.73 16.89 14.14
N GLY A 46 7.64 15.97 13.18
CA GLY A 46 6.38 15.38 12.73
C GLY A 46 6.61 14.19 11.80
N VAL A 47 5.55 13.50 11.44
CA VAL A 47 5.61 12.28 10.63
C VAL A 47 5.01 12.45 9.22
N THR A 48 4.40 13.59 8.92
CA THR A 48 3.73 13.83 7.63
C THR A 48 4.41 14.97 6.89
N PHE A 49 5.08 14.65 5.79
CA PHE A 49 5.72 15.64 4.92
C PHE A 49 4.68 16.58 4.29
N GLY A 50 5.08 17.86 4.15
CA GLY A 50 4.22 18.91 3.63
C GLY A 50 3.13 19.39 4.60
N VAL A 51 3.22 19.04 5.87
CA VAL A 51 2.34 19.56 6.94
C VAL A 51 3.19 20.39 7.89
N PRO A 52 2.78 21.64 8.21
CA PRO A 52 3.48 22.47 9.18
C PRO A 52 3.55 21.80 10.56
N SER A 53 4.67 21.96 11.24
CA SER A 53 4.90 21.48 12.59
C SER A 53 5.64 22.53 13.43
N ILE A 54 5.87 22.25 14.69
CA ILE A 54 6.61 23.13 15.58
C ILE A 54 7.92 22.45 15.94
N LEU A 55 9.04 23.18 15.73
CA LEU A 55 10.36 22.83 16.24
C LEU A 55 10.59 23.60 17.55
N HIS A 56 10.76 22.88 18.65
CA HIS A 56 11.25 23.46 19.88
C HIS A 56 12.78 23.47 19.84
N TYR A 57 13.36 24.67 19.79
CA TYR A 57 14.81 24.88 19.69
C TYR A 57 15.30 25.91 20.70
N GLY A 58 16.16 25.48 21.62
CA GLY A 58 16.52 26.28 22.80
C GLY A 58 15.28 26.54 23.66
N ASN A 59 14.95 27.82 23.86
CA ASN A 59 13.76 28.28 24.61
C ASN A 59 12.67 28.85 23.68
N THR A 60 12.72 28.56 22.39
CA THR A 60 11.80 29.13 21.40
C THR A 60 11.10 28.07 20.58
N ASP A 61 9.83 28.34 20.24
CA ASP A 61 9.02 27.52 19.37
C ASP A 61 9.02 28.11 17.96
N VAL A 62 9.58 27.37 17.00
CA VAL A 62 9.68 27.78 15.61
C VAL A 62 8.68 27.00 14.76
N LYS A 63 7.78 27.69 14.07
CA LYS A 63 6.90 27.06 13.08
C LYS A 63 7.72 26.69 11.85
N VAL A 64 7.72 25.40 11.51
CA VAL A 64 8.38 24.86 10.32
C VAL A 64 7.33 24.33 9.33
N ASN A 65 7.56 24.55 8.04
CA ASN A 65 6.60 24.22 6.99
C ASN A 65 6.69 22.77 6.53
N ASN A 66 7.59 21.98 7.11
CA ASN A 66 7.78 20.57 6.77
C ASN A 66 8.34 19.78 7.95
N VAL A 67 8.53 18.47 7.77
CA VAL A 67 9.22 17.63 8.74
C VAL A 67 10.68 18.08 8.85
N THR A 68 11.08 18.48 10.05
CA THR A 68 12.43 18.96 10.35
C THR A 68 13.13 17.96 11.26
N ALA A 69 14.35 17.55 10.88
CA ALA A 69 15.21 16.74 11.73
C ALA A 69 15.77 17.61 12.84
N PHE A 70 15.46 17.30 14.09
CA PHE A 70 16.06 17.95 15.25
C PHE A 70 17.09 17.06 15.95
N GLY A 71 17.26 15.82 15.51
CA GLY A 71 18.26 14.92 16.03
C GLY A 71 18.64 13.80 15.05
N ILE A 72 19.87 13.32 15.18
CA ILE A 72 20.40 12.15 14.46
C ILE A 72 21.07 11.25 15.49
N SER A 73 20.68 9.98 15.53
CA SER A 73 21.37 8.96 16.30
C SER A 73 22.11 7.98 15.39
N LEU A 74 23.25 7.50 15.84
CA LEU A 74 24.09 6.54 15.12
C LEU A 74 24.52 5.40 16.03
N ALA A 75 24.52 4.17 15.49
CA ALA A 75 25.16 2.99 16.07
C ALA A 75 26.32 2.58 15.15
N ILE A 76 27.54 2.75 15.64
CA ILE A 76 28.77 2.60 14.87
C ILE A 76 29.52 1.38 15.40
N PRO A 77 29.62 0.28 14.64
CA PRO A 77 30.45 -0.85 15.00
C PRO A 77 31.94 -0.47 14.96
N TYR A 78 32.68 -0.80 16.00
CA TYR A 78 34.09 -0.52 16.12
C TYR A 78 34.85 -1.65 16.81
N ARG A 79 35.64 -2.40 16.08
CA ARG A 79 36.28 -3.64 16.58
C ARG A 79 35.23 -4.55 17.23
N ASN A 80 35.37 -4.93 18.49
CA ASN A 80 34.40 -5.74 19.23
C ASN A 80 33.47 -4.88 20.12
N ARG A 81 33.21 -3.62 19.77
CA ARG A 81 32.41 -2.66 20.54
C ARG A 81 31.42 -1.92 19.63
N MET A 82 30.42 -1.32 20.25
CA MET A 82 29.49 -0.44 19.60
C MET A 82 29.63 0.97 20.19
N ALA A 83 29.82 1.97 19.34
CA ALA A 83 29.71 3.34 19.75
C ALA A 83 28.31 3.86 19.39
N LEU A 84 27.64 4.45 20.39
CA LEU A 84 26.32 5.07 20.21
C LEU A 84 26.49 6.58 20.31
N VAL A 85 25.95 7.29 19.33
CA VAL A 85 26.10 8.74 19.21
C VAL A 85 24.75 9.38 19.04
N TRP A 86 24.54 10.49 19.72
CA TRP A 86 23.38 11.35 19.56
C TRP A 86 23.82 12.79 19.26
N GLY A 87 23.34 13.35 18.17
CA GLY A 87 23.54 14.75 17.80
C GLY A 87 22.20 15.48 17.74
N ARG A 88 21.97 16.46 18.60
CA ARG A 88 20.84 17.38 18.54
C ARG A 88 21.16 18.55 17.62
N LEU A 89 20.21 19.03 16.85
CA LEU A 89 20.35 20.17 15.95
C LEU A 89 20.95 21.38 16.68
N GLY A 90 21.95 22.01 16.07
CA GLY A 90 22.70 23.11 16.66
C GLY A 90 23.89 22.68 17.55
N THR A 91 24.14 21.37 17.67
CA THR A 91 25.35 20.87 18.38
C THR A 91 26.39 20.37 17.38
N PRO A 92 27.70 20.43 17.73
CA PRO A 92 28.75 19.86 16.89
C PRO A 92 28.59 18.39 16.57
N LEU A 93 27.96 17.62 17.48
CA LEU A 93 27.67 16.18 17.27
C LEU A 93 26.63 15.94 16.18
N PHE A 94 25.65 16.83 15.98
CA PHE A 94 24.72 16.73 14.87
C PHE A 94 25.44 16.82 13.52
N ASP A 95 26.35 17.79 13.39
CA ASP A 95 27.13 17.99 12.17
C ASP A 95 28.08 16.81 11.90
N GLU A 96 28.68 16.25 12.93
CA GLU A 96 29.54 15.06 12.81
C GLU A 96 28.70 13.83 12.39
N CYS A 97 27.50 13.61 12.96
CA CYS A 97 26.58 12.56 12.53
C CYS A 97 26.21 12.74 11.05
N ALA A 98 25.87 13.96 10.62
CA ALA A 98 25.57 14.26 9.23
C ALA A 98 26.76 14.00 8.29
N LYS A 99 27.98 14.31 8.69
CA LYS A 99 29.21 13.99 7.94
C LYS A 99 29.40 12.48 7.78
N LEU A 100 29.14 11.67 8.83
CA LEU A 100 29.22 10.20 8.76
C LEU A 100 28.19 9.61 7.81
N LEU A 101 26.96 10.15 7.81
CA LEU A 101 25.95 9.73 6.84
C LEU A 101 26.34 10.03 5.39
N ALA A 102 27.20 11.06 5.17
CA ALA A 102 27.72 11.43 3.85
C ALA A 102 28.85 10.51 3.32
N ILE A 103 29.40 9.61 4.13
CA ILE A 103 30.44 8.67 3.71
C ILE A 103 29.83 7.53 2.89
N LYS A 104 30.58 7.01 1.90
CA LYS A 104 30.16 5.89 1.03
C LYS A 104 30.24 4.54 1.76
N GLY A 105 29.41 4.29 2.73
CA GLY A 105 29.36 2.99 3.42
C GLY A 105 27.92 2.51 3.53
N PRO A 106 27.69 1.22 3.83
CA PRO A 106 26.37 0.71 4.09
C PRO A 106 25.77 1.33 5.35
N LYS A 107 24.49 1.68 5.29
CA LYS A 107 23.73 2.20 6.41
C LYS A 107 22.47 1.39 6.58
N VAL A 108 21.95 1.35 7.79
CA VAL A 108 20.73 0.64 8.12
C VAL A 108 19.82 1.47 9.01
N ALA A 109 18.53 1.50 8.67
CA ALA A 109 17.49 2.12 9.49
C ALA A 109 16.23 1.26 9.48
N HIS A 110 15.36 1.47 10.45
CA HIS A 110 14.04 0.84 10.45
C HIS A 110 13.02 1.73 9.74
N ASN A 111 12.36 1.23 8.69
CA ASN A 111 11.56 2.05 7.77
C ASN A 111 12.39 3.14 7.08
N SER A 112 13.59 2.77 6.64
CA SER A 112 14.63 3.67 6.11
C SER A 112 14.16 4.68 5.06
N ARG A 113 13.06 4.42 4.38
CA ARG A 113 12.43 5.35 3.43
C ARG A 113 12.05 6.68 4.11
N TYR A 114 11.58 6.62 5.36
CA TYR A 114 11.25 7.81 6.13
C TYR A 114 12.52 8.65 6.39
N ASP A 115 13.55 8.04 6.96
CA ASP A 115 14.81 8.69 7.30
C ASP A 115 15.55 9.22 6.07
N MET A 116 15.56 8.46 4.97
CA MET A 116 16.11 8.91 3.69
C MET A 116 15.41 10.18 3.18
N ARG A 117 14.08 10.26 3.34
CA ARG A 117 13.31 11.44 2.96
C ARG A 117 13.55 12.60 3.91
N VAL A 118 13.67 12.34 5.22
CA VAL A 118 14.06 13.33 6.22
C VAL A 118 15.43 13.91 5.88
N CYS A 119 16.42 13.07 5.63
CA CYS A 119 17.75 13.51 5.23
C CYS A 119 17.70 14.42 3.99
N LYS A 120 16.98 14.00 2.95
CA LYS A 120 16.83 14.78 1.71
C LYS A 120 16.15 16.13 1.94
N THR A 121 15.06 16.16 2.71
CA THR A 121 14.27 17.38 2.98
C THR A 121 15.07 18.38 3.84
N ASN A 122 15.96 17.89 4.68
CA ASN A 122 16.78 18.70 5.59
C ASN A 122 18.23 18.91 5.10
N ASN A 123 18.50 18.63 3.80
CA ASN A 123 19.82 18.79 3.17
C ASN A 123 20.94 17.96 3.83
N ILE A 124 20.61 16.89 4.55
CA ILE A 124 21.56 15.94 5.12
C ILE A 124 21.99 14.97 4.02
N LYS A 125 23.26 14.99 3.64
CA LYS A 125 23.81 14.13 2.60
C LYS A 125 23.84 12.67 3.08
N LEU A 126 23.10 11.79 2.40
CA LEU A 126 23.11 10.35 2.65
C LEU A 126 23.74 9.65 1.45
N ARG A 127 24.87 8.95 1.62
CA ARG A 127 25.59 8.27 0.54
C ARG A 127 25.81 6.80 0.86
N GLY A 128 25.89 5.98 -0.20
CA GLY A 128 26.05 4.53 -0.09
C GLY A 128 24.72 3.77 -0.05
N PRO A 129 24.78 2.44 0.05
CA PRO A 129 23.57 1.61 0.12
C PRO A 129 22.88 1.79 1.47
N VAL A 130 21.56 1.95 1.46
CA VAL A 130 20.73 1.98 2.66
C VAL A 130 19.92 0.67 2.74
N HIS A 131 20.02 -0.01 3.85
CA HIS A 131 19.28 -1.21 4.20
C HIS A 131 18.06 -0.84 5.07
N CYS A 132 17.00 -1.63 4.97
CA CYS A 132 15.74 -1.36 5.68
C CYS A 132 15.30 -2.58 6.47
N THR A 133 15.50 -2.57 7.79
CA THR A 133 15.16 -3.71 8.64
C THR A 133 13.66 -4.01 8.68
N LEU A 134 12.80 -3.01 8.47
CA LEU A 134 11.37 -3.23 8.28
C LEU A 134 11.09 -4.08 7.03
N THR A 135 11.76 -3.80 5.91
CA THR A 135 11.63 -4.57 4.67
C THR A 135 12.18 -5.99 4.85
N GLU A 136 13.33 -6.13 5.48
CA GLU A 136 13.97 -7.42 5.77
C GLU A 136 13.08 -8.30 6.65
N ALA A 137 12.55 -7.73 7.75
CA ALA A 137 11.64 -8.42 8.65
C ALA A 137 10.35 -8.87 7.94
N ARG A 138 9.76 -8.02 7.10
CA ARG A 138 8.55 -8.36 6.32
C ARG A 138 8.78 -9.42 5.26
N ILE A 139 9.98 -9.52 4.72
CA ILE A 139 10.34 -10.60 3.78
C ILE A 139 10.48 -11.92 4.53
N HIS A 140 11.22 -11.94 5.64
CA HIS A 140 11.56 -13.16 6.36
C HIS A 140 10.46 -13.63 7.32
N TRP A 141 9.91 -12.72 8.12
CA TRP A 141 8.88 -13.03 9.14
C TRP A 141 7.45 -12.72 8.67
N ASN A 142 7.13 -12.96 7.40
CA ASN A 142 5.89 -12.50 6.75
C ASN A 142 4.58 -13.06 7.35
N SER A 143 4.63 -14.00 8.29
CA SER A 143 3.47 -14.45 9.07
C SER A 143 3.07 -13.50 10.21
N ARG A 144 3.95 -12.58 10.64
CA ARG A 144 3.68 -11.61 11.69
C ARG A 144 2.66 -10.55 11.25
N MET A 145 2.03 -9.90 12.24
CA MET A 145 1.08 -8.80 12.00
C MET A 145 1.71 -7.43 12.22
N GLN A 146 2.69 -7.35 13.11
CA GLN A 146 3.33 -6.11 13.55
C GLN A 146 4.82 -6.18 13.29
N PHE A 147 5.37 -5.10 12.76
CA PHE A 147 6.75 -5.01 12.33
C PHE A 147 7.43 -3.70 12.74
N GLY A 148 6.83 -2.91 13.63
CA GLY A 148 7.50 -1.74 14.19
C GLY A 148 8.73 -2.13 15.00
N LEU A 149 9.68 -1.23 15.14
CA LEU A 149 10.92 -1.51 15.84
C LEU A 149 10.66 -2.01 17.27
N LYS A 150 9.72 -1.36 17.97
CA LYS A 150 9.32 -1.69 19.33
C LYS A 150 8.64 -3.07 19.44
N GLU A 151 7.85 -3.45 18.45
CA GLU A 151 7.20 -4.77 18.39
C GLU A 151 8.16 -5.90 18.04
N LEU A 152 9.30 -5.59 17.41
CA LEU A 152 10.35 -6.56 17.10
C LEU A 152 11.38 -6.68 18.23
N THR A 153 11.55 -5.68 19.06
CA THR A 153 12.53 -5.65 20.16
C THR A 153 12.44 -6.86 21.08
N PRO A 154 11.26 -7.32 21.56
CA PRO A 154 11.20 -8.51 22.43
C PRO A 154 11.71 -9.79 21.80
N THR A 155 11.75 -9.85 20.45
CA THR A 155 12.24 -11.02 19.72
C THR A 155 13.75 -11.01 19.54
N VAL A 156 14.36 -9.83 19.44
CA VAL A 156 15.79 -9.67 19.08
C VAL A 156 16.63 -9.22 20.27
N CYS A 157 16.05 -8.50 21.21
CA CYS A 157 16.71 -7.98 22.40
C CYS A 157 15.68 -7.83 23.54
N PRO A 158 15.28 -8.92 24.22
CA PRO A 158 14.27 -8.89 25.28
C PRO A 158 14.56 -7.88 26.39
N GLU A 159 15.82 -7.63 26.69
CA GLU A 159 16.30 -6.75 27.77
C GLU A 159 16.00 -5.27 27.51
N LEU A 160 15.80 -4.89 26.23
CA LEU A 160 15.41 -3.56 25.82
C LEU A 160 13.89 -3.42 25.62
N THR A 161 13.10 -4.43 26.00
CA THR A 161 11.64 -4.34 25.89
C THR A 161 11.10 -3.19 26.74
N GLY A 162 10.29 -2.33 26.13
CA GLY A 162 9.66 -1.20 26.85
C GLY A 162 10.57 0.02 27.08
N TYR A 163 11.76 0.07 26.47
CA TYR A 163 12.70 1.20 26.63
C TYR A 163 12.09 2.57 26.25
N ASP A 164 11.05 2.60 25.45
CA ASP A 164 10.36 3.81 25.00
C ASP A 164 9.17 4.24 25.89
N GLU A 165 8.80 3.47 26.92
CA GLU A 165 7.63 3.73 27.76
C GLU A 165 7.78 5.00 28.60
N VAL A 166 8.97 5.26 29.13
CA VAL A 166 9.24 6.46 29.94
C VAL A 166 9.07 7.69 29.04
N LEU A 167 9.69 7.70 27.89
CA LEU A 167 9.62 8.81 26.94
C LEU A 167 8.19 9.07 26.44
N LYS A 168 7.43 8.02 26.17
CA LYS A 168 6.00 8.11 25.79
C LYS A 168 5.16 8.73 26.89
N ARG A 169 5.40 8.36 28.16
CA ARG A 169 4.70 8.96 29.32
C ARG A 169 5.03 10.45 29.44
N MET A 170 6.32 10.81 29.33
CA MET A 170 6.76 12.20 29.37
C MET A 170 6.10 13.01 28.25
N LEU A 171 6.16 12.55 27.00
CA LEU A 171 5.51 13.22 25.87
C LEU A 171 4.01 13.38 26.06
N THR A 172 3.34 12.40 26.67
CA THR A 172 1.90 12.49 26.99
C THR A 172 1.61 13.56 28.02
N ASN A 173 2.46 13.67 29.05
CA ASN A 173 2.33 14.70 30.09
C ASN A 173 2.54 16.11 29.50
N TYR A 174 3.57 16.31 28.70
CA TYR A 174 3.82 17.57 27.98
C TYR A 174 2.61 17.95 27.09
N LYS A 175 2.12 17.02 26.26
CA LYS A 175 0.92 17.25 25.42
C LYS A 175 -0.30 17.66 26.25
N SER A 176 -0.52 17.02 27.39
CA SER A 176 -1.64 17.32 28.29
C SER A 176 -1.50 18.68 28.94
N SER A 177 -0.30 19.06 29.37
CA SER A 177 0.00 20.37 29.95
C SER A 177 -0.24 21.48 28.95
N TYR A 178 0.36 21.40 27.75
CA TYR A 178 0.20 22.42 26.71
C TYR A 178 -1.25 22.53 26.21
N THR A 179 -1.98 21.41 26.11
CA THR A 179 -3.40 21.45 25.73
C THR A 179 -4.24 22.16 26.80
N ARG A 180 -3.97 21.95 28.09
CA ARG A 180 -4.64 22.68 29.17
C ARG A 180 -4.31 24.18 29.16
N SER A 181 -3.12 24.55 28.72
CA SER A 181 -2.69 25.94 28.51
C SER A 181 -3.21 26.57 27.21
N GLY A 182 -4.13 25.93 26.50
CA GLY A 182 -4.78 26.49 25.31
C GLY A 182 -4.06 26.25 23.98
N TYR A 183 -2.95 25.50 23.97
CA TYR A 183 -2.25 25.18 22.73
C TYR A 183 -2.99 24.11 21.91
N PRO A 184 -2.96 24.15 20.56
CA PRO A 184 -3.68 23.22 19.73
C PRO A 184 -3.17 21.79 19.89
N LYS A 185 -4.07 20.82 19.77
CA LYS A 185 -3.71 19.40 19.77
C LYS A 185 -2.68 19.10 18.67
N GLY A 186 -1.57 18.46 19.06
CA GLY A 186 -0.46 18.16 18.12
C GLY A 186 0.64 19.23 18.08
N TYR A 187 0.54 20.29 18.88
CA TYR A 187 1.57 21.31 19.03
C TYR A 187 2.89 20.70 19.54
N VAL A 188 2.81 19.90 20.61
CA VAL A 188 3.96 19.26 21.25
C VAL A 188 4.36 17.97 20.52
N ASN A 189 5.64 17.82 20.27
CA ASN A 189 6.29 16.64 19.69
C ASN A 189 7.59 16.32 20.47
N TYR A 190 8.38 15.36 19.99
CA TYR A 190 9.62 14.93 20.66
C TYR A 190 10.67 16.05 20.82
N SER A 191 10.67 17.09 19.96
CA SER A 191 11.63 18.19 20.11
C SER A 191 11.47 19.00 21.41
N PHE A 192 10.32 18.86 22.08
CA PHE A 192 10.03 19.51 23.39
C PHE A 192 10.63 18.77 24.58
N LEU A 193 11.11 17.55 24.40
CA LEU A 193 11.66 16.76 25.49
C LEU A 193 13.12 17.15 25.77
N PRO A 194 13.59 17.02 27.04
CA PRO A 194 14.98 17.22 27.40
C PRO A 194 15.91 16.34 26.59
N ASP A 195 17.14 16.84 26.32
CA ASP A 195 18.12 16.14 25.51
C ASP A 195 18.58 14.83 26.15
N GLU A 196 18.72 14.81 27.46
CA GLU A 196 19.13 13.65 28.25
C GLU A 196 18.12 12.48 28.11
N ASP A 197 16.82 12.77 28.07
CA ASP A 197 15.77 11.76 27.99
C ASP A 197 15.67 11.19 26.56
N ILE A 198 15.76 12.04 25.53
CA ILE A 198 15.62 11.60 24.15
C ILE A 198 16.88 10.92 23.63
N ARG A 199 18.04 11.25 24.17
CA ARG A 199 19.33 10.70 23.77
C ARG A 199 19.38 9.17 23.90
N GLU A 200 19.03 8.65 25.07
CA GLU A 200 19.05 7.21 25.34
C GLU A 200 18.08 6.46 24.43
N TYR A 201 16.89 7.00 24.25
CA TYR A 201 15.87 6.47 23.37
C TYR A 201 16.36 6.43 21.90
N ALA A 202 16.84 7.53 21.36
CA ALA A 202 17.29 7.64 19.97
C ALA A 202 18.50 6.74 19.67
N MET A 203 19.48 6.69 20.59
CA MET A 203 20.62 5.79 20.47
C MET A 203 20.21 4.31 20.52
N THR A 204 19.18 3.97 21.31
CA THR A 204 18.64 2.61 21.36
C THR A 204 17.95 2.24 20.04
N ASP A 205 17.22 3.18 19.41
CA ASP A 205 16.59 2.95 18.10
C ASP A 205 17.65 2.65 17.02
N SER A 206 18.70 3.44 16.92
CA SER A 206 19.78 3.20 15.95
C SER A 206 20.54 1.87 16.22
N PHE A 207 20.74 1.51 17.48
CA PHE A 207 21.35 0.23 17.87
C PHE A 207 20.47 -0.96 17.50
N LEU A 208 19.18 -0.91 17.76
CA LEU A 208 18.23 -1.96 17.39
C LEU A 208 18.10 -2.10 15.86
N CYS A 209 18.20 -1.00 15.10
CA CYS A 209 18.27 -1.06 13.65
C CYS A 209 19.49 -1.87 13.17
N TRP A 210 20.66 -1.61 13.75
CA TRP A 210 21.88 -2.37 13.46
C TRP A 210 21.74 -3.85 13.85
N MET A 211 21.27 -4.14 15.05
CA MET A 211 21.11 -5.52 15.55
C MET A 211 20.14 -6.34 14.69
N LEU A 212 18.99 -5.76 14.32
CA LEU A 212 18.03 -6.40 13.42
C LEU A 212 18.66 -6.74 12.06
N ASN A 213 19.48 -5.83 11.52
CA ASN A 213 20.16 -6.05 10.25
C ASN A 213 21.18 -7.21 10.37
N MET A 214 21.94 -7.28 11.47
CA MET A 214 22.88 -8.38 11.72
C MET A 214 22.19 -9.75 11.74
N ILE A 215 20.95 -9.82 12.26
CA ILE A 215 20.16 -11.05 12.30
C ILE A 215 19.55 -11.37 10.93
N LEU A 216 19.03 -10.36 10.23
CA LEU A 216 18.22 -10.55 9.03
C LEU A 216 19.03 -10.56 7.73
N MET A 217 20.14 -9.81 7.65
CA MET A 217 20.92 -9.69 6.42
C MET A 217 21.48 -11.01 5.91
N PRO A 218 22.03 -11.93 6.75
CA PRO A 218 22.41 -13.26 6.30
C PRO A 218 21.25 -13.99 5.61
N LYS A 219 20.04 -13.92 6.16
CA LYS A 219 18.83 -14.52 5.58
C LYS A 219 18.43 -13.85 4.25
N MET A 220 18.66 -12.54 4.12
CA MET A 220 18.43 -11.82 2.86
C MET A 220 19.41 -12.28 1.76
N ILE A 221 20.65 -12.57 2.10
CA ILE A 221 21.68 -13.00 1.16
C ILE A 221 21.49 -14.47 0.76
N GLU A 222 21.27 -15.35 1.71
CA GLU A 222 21.18 -16.80 1.49
C GLU A 222 19.84 -17.21 0.88
N ILE A 223 18.72 -16.74 1.45
CA ILE A 223 17.38 -17.23 1.14
C ILE A 223 16.62 -16.30 0.20
N HIS A 224 16.70 -14.99 0.44
CA HIS A 224 15.79 -14.01 -0.17
C HIS A 224 16.48 -13.06 -1.18
N LYS A 225 17.67 -13.38 -1.66
CA LYS A 225 18.56 -12.51 -2.46
C LYS A 225 17.85 -11.72 -3.56
N ASN A 226 17.08 -12.39 -4.39
CA ASN A 226 16.43 -11.77 -5.54
C ASN A 226 15.24 -10.90 -5.14
N VAL A 227 14.46 -11.34 -4.13
CA VAL A 227 13.35 -10.56 -3.58
C VAL A 227 13.88 -9.30 -2.91
N TYR A 228 14.87 -9.44 -2.04
CA TYR A 228 15.48 -8.33 -1.31
C TYR A 228 16.10 -7.27 -2.24
N ARG A 229 16.83 -7.70 -3.26
CA ARG A 229 17.41 -6.79 -4.27
C ARG A 229 16.34 -5.97 -5.00
N ARG A 230 15.17 -6.56 -5.30
CA ARG A 230 14.05 -5.85 -5.91
C ARG A 230 13.44 -4.84 -4.93
N GLU A 231 13.10 -5.30 -3.72
CA GLU A 231 12.48 -4.44 -2.70
C GLU A 231 13.35 -3.22 -2.38
N ARG A 232 14.67 -3.40 -2.25
CA ARG A 232 15.59 -2.29 -2.02
C ARG A 232 15.59 -1.26 -3.17
N LYS A 233 15.52 -1.70 -4.44
CA LYS A 233 15.43 -0.79 -5.60
C LYS A 233 14.12 -0.01 -5.61
N ILE A 234 13.03 -0.64 -5.17
CA ILE A 234 11.70 -0.02 -5.12
C ILE A 234 11.65 1.15 -4.14
N ILE A 235 12.37 1.11 -3.03
CA ILE A 235 12.37 2.18 -2.02
C ILE A 235 12.66 3.55 -2.66
N GLY A 236 13.75 3.68 -3.42
CA GLY A 236 14.10 4.94 -4.07
C GLY A 236 13.10 5.37 -5.16
N ILE A 237 12.48 4.40 -5.85
CA ILE A 237 11.50 4.71 -6.89
C ILE A 237 10.21 5.24 -6.27
N VAL A 238 9.71 4.60 -5.21
CA VAL A 238 8.49 5.08 -4.53
C VAL A 238 8.70 6.44 -3.86
N MET A 239 9.90 6.72 -3.34
CA MET A 239 10.21 8.05 -2.83
C MET A 239 10.06 9.13 -3.90
N ASN A 240 10.57 8.91 -5.12
CA ASN A 240 10.41 9.87 -6.22
C ASN A 240 8.93 10.07 -6.60
N ILE A 241 8.12 8.99 -6.60
CA ILE A 241 6.67 9.07 -6.85
C ILE A 241 5.98 9.89 -5.76
N GLU A 242 6.32 9.65 -4.49
CA GLU A 242 5.76 10.36 -3.35
C GLU A 242 6.11 11.86 -3.36
N GLU A 243 7.35 12.19 -3.70
CA GLU A 243 7.83 13.57 -3.78
C GLU A 243 7.18 14.36 -4.93
N ARG A 244 6.92 13.68 -6.03
CA ARG A 244 6.27 14.32 -7.17
C ARG A 244 4.81 14.66 -6.87
N GLY A 245 4.09 13.83 -6.15
CA GLY A 245 2.70 14.04 -5.75
C GLY A 245 1.74 14.21 -6.94
N LEU A 246 0.47 14.37 -6.65
CA LEU A 246 -0.61 14.47 -7.63
C LEU A 246 -1.30 15.83 -7.55
N PRO A 247 -1.43 16.58 -8.66
CA PRO A 247 -2.21 17.80 -8.69
C PRO A 247 -3.70 17.55 -8.40
N PHE A 248 -4.28 18.39 -7.54
CA PHE A 248 -5.65 18.27 -7.08
C PHE A 248 -6.36 19.62 -7.20
N ASP A 249 -7.41 19.67 -8.01
CA ASP A 249 -8.21 20.88 -8.25
C ASP A 249 -9.06 21.21 -7.01
N ARG A 250 -8.59 22.18 -6.23
CA ARG A 250 -9.26 22.65 -5.01
C ARG A 250 -10.57 23.36 -5.29
N ILE A 251 -10.68 24.04 -6.43
CA ILE A 251 -11.90 24.78 -6.80
C ILE A 251 -13.01 23.77 -7.10
N ASN A 252 -12.73 22.81 -7.96
CA ASN A 252 -13.66 21.73 -8.27
C ASN A 252 -13.99 20.89 -7.04
N ALA A 253 -13.00 20.57 -6.21
CA ALA A 253 -13.20 19.80 -4.98
C ALA A 253 -14.18 20.50 -4.01
N ARG A 254 -14.09 21.82 -3.85
CA ARG A 254 -15.04 22.59 -3.03
C ARG A 254 -16.47 22.48 -3.55
N LYS A 255 -16.65 22.55 -4.88
CA LYS A 255 -17.97 22.36 -5.53
C LYS A 255 -18.53 20.96 -5.29
N GLU A 256 -17.69 19.93 -5.45
CA GLU A 256 -18.07 18.54 -5.24
C GLU A 256 -18.40 18.23 -3.76
N ILE A 257 -17.64 18.76 -2.80
CA ILE A 257 -17.94 18.66 -1.37
C ILE A 257 -19.33 19.24 -1.08
N ALA A 258 -19.62 20.46 -1.56
CA ALA A 258 -20.91 21.07 -1.35
C ALA A 258 -22.06 20.28 -2.01
N ALA A 259 -21.83 19.66 -3.16
CA ALA A 259 -22.80 18.78 -3.81
C ALA A 259 -23.05 17.49 -3.02
N LEU A 260 -22.00 16.88 -2.48
CA LEU A 260 -22.10 15.68 -1.63
C LEU A 260 -22.80 16.00 -0.30
N ASP A 261 -22.48 17.13 0.34
CA ASP A 261 -23.14 17.57 1.58
C ASP A 261 -24.66 17.77 1.35
N ARG A 262 -25.07 18.37 0.22
CA ARG A 262 -26.50 18.48 -0.15
C ARG A 262 -27.15 17.13 -0.36
N LYS A 263 -26.52 16.19 -1.07
CA LYS A 263 -27.03 14.82 -1.27
C LYS A 263 -27.19 14.08 0.06
N GLU A 264 -26.19 14.17 0.96
CA GLU A 264 -26.25 13.58 2.30
C GLU A 264 -27.43 14.15 3.10
N ALA A 265 -27.65 15.46 3.07
CA ALA A 265 -28.75 16.12 3.80
C ALA A 265 -30.14 15.67 3.27
N VAL A 266 -30.32 15.57 1.95
CA VAL A 266 -31.57 15.09 1.34
C VAL A 266 -31.88 13.65 1.74
N ILE A 267 -30.85 12.78 1.67
CA ILE A 267 -31.01 11.35 2.04
C ILE A 267 -31.27 11.20 3.54
N ASN A 268 -30.60 11.97 4.38
CA ASN A 268 -30.88 11.98 5.82
C ASN A 268 -32.33 12.35 6.12
N LYS A 269 -32.86 13.44 5.56
CA LYS A 269 -34.27 13.84 5.70
C LYS A 269 -35.24 12.73 5.23
N ARG A 270 -34.90 12.03 4.13
CA ARG A 270 -35.70 10.91 3.62
C ARG A 270 -35.71 9.74 4.59
N LEU A 271 -34.57 9.37 5.17
CA LEU A 271 -34.45 8.28 6.13
C LEU A 271 -35.23 8.56 7.42
N LEU A 272 -35.18 9.79 7.94
CA LEU A 272 -35.96 10.21 9.10
C LEU A 272 -37.46 10.07 8.85
N ARG A 273 -37.95 10.51 7.68
CA ARG A 273 -39.37 10.33 7.29
C ARG A 273 -39.74 8.85 7.16
N MET A 274 -38.87 8.01 6.59
CA MET A 274 -39.14 6.58 6.43
C MET A 274 -39.16 5.84 7.77
N ALA A 275 -38.36 6.27 8.75
CA ALA A 275 -38.32 5.69 10.10
C ALA A 275 -39.45 6.19 11.00
N GLY A 276 -40.08 7.33 10.68
CA GLY A 276 -41.15 7.94 11.50
C GLY A 276 -40.69 8.56 12.82
N LYS A 277 -39.38 8.55 13.10
CA LYS A 277 -38.78 9.09 14.33
C LYS A 277 -37.37 9.62 14.08
N PRO A 278 -36.88 10.58 14.91
CA PRO A 278 -35.52 11.09 14.79
C PRO A 278 -34.48 10.03 15.24
N PHE A 279 -33.42 9.89 14.45
CA PHE A 279 -32.25 9.06 14.78
C PHE A 279 -31.04 9.52 13.95
N LYS A 280 -29.83 9.07 14.31
CA LYS A 280 -28.60 9.31 13.52
C LYS A 280 -28.35 8.12 12.59
N PRO A 281 -28.64 8.21 11.27
CA PRO A 281 -28.59 7.06 10.33
C PRO A 281 -27.21 6.41 10.20
N LEU A 282 -26.13 7.15 10.45
CA LEU A 282 -24.77 6.62 10.41
C LEU A 282 -24.32 5.99 11.75
N SER A 283 -25.11 6.12 12.84
CA SER A 283 -24.83 5.49 14.12
C SER A 283 -25.34 4.06 14.16
N PRO A 284 -24.48 3.02 14.22
CA PRO A 284 -24.94 1.63 14.34
C PRO A 284 -25.86 1.40 15.53
N LYS A 285 -25.58 2.05 16.68
CA LYS A 285 -26.36 1.94 17.90
C LYS A 285 -27.81 2.44 17.73
N GLN A 286 -28.00 3.51 16.94
CA GLN A 286 -29.35 4.08 16.71
C GLN A 286 -30.04 3.47 15.50
N LEU A 287 -29.30 3.00 14.51
CA LEU A 287 -29.87 2.36 13.33
C LEU A 287 -30.41 0.95 13.62
N LEU A 288 -29.74 0.19 14.49
CA LEU A 288 -30.10 -1.19 14.79
C LEU A 288 -31.54 -1.33 15.32
N PRO A 289 -31.99 -0.56 16.33
CA PRO A 289 -33.39 -0.60 16.78
C PRO A 289 -34.39 -0.28 15.65
N ILE A 290 -34.08 0.71 14.80
CA ILE A 290 -34.95 1.07 13.65
C ILE A 290 -35.14 -0.11 12.72
N LEU A 291 -34.06 -0.84 12.40
CA LEU A 291 -34.12 -2.01 11.53
C LEU A 291 -34.97 -3.13 12.15
N LEU A 292 -34.86 -3.34 13.44
CA LEU A 292 -35.68 -4.32 14.18
C LEU A 292 -37.17 -3.94 14.18
N ASP A 293 -37.48 -2.65 14.46
CA ASP A 293 -38.85 -2.10 14.41
C ASP A 293 -39.47 -2.20 13.00
N MET A 294 -38.62 -2.18 11.95
CA MET A 294 -39.07 -2.40 10.57
C MET A 294 -39.23 -3.89 10.21
N GLY A 295 -39.17 -4.80 11.18
CA GLY A 295 -39.46 -6.23 11.01
C GLY A 295 -38.26 -7.07 10.58
N ILE A 296 -37.01 -6.56 10.64
CA ILE A 296 -35.85 -7.38 10.34
C ILE A 296 -35.50 -8.24 11.56
N SER A 297 -35.45 -9.56 11.38
CA SER A 297 -35.14 -10.48 12.45
C SER A 297 -33.67 -10.28 12.95
N LYS A 298 -33.48 -10.43 14.27
CA LYS A 298 -32.13 -10.38 14.88
C LYS A 298 -31.16 -11.35 14.19
N LYS A 299 -31.62 -12.51 13.75
CA LYS A 299 -30.83 -13.53 13.06
C LYS A 299 -30.18 -12.98 11.78
N LEU A 300 -30.91 -12.18 10.99
CA LEU A 300 -30.40 -11.56 9.76
C LEU A 300 -29.37 -10.45 10.01
N LEU A 301 -29.39 -9.83 11.20
CA LEU A 301 -28.45 -8.78 11.60
C LEU A 301 -27.30 -9.30 12.48
N THR A 302 -27.20 -10.61 12.67
CA THR A 302 -26.17 -11.23 13.52
C THR A 302 -25.00 -11.69 12.68
N LYS A 303 -23.79 -11.36 13.17
CA LYS A 303 -22.50 -11.83 12.62
C LYS A 303 -21.67 -12.46 13.73
N ARG A 304 -21.03 -13.60 13.43
CA ARG A 304 -20.10 -14.24 14.35
C ARG A 304 -18.75 -13.53 14.31
N VAL A 305 -18.33 -12.93 15.44
CA VAL A 305 -17.07 -12.21 15.59
C VAL A 305 -16.31 -12.80 16.77
N LYS A 306 -15.09 -13.33 16.54
CA LYS A 306 -14.25 -13.98 17.57
C LYS A 306 -15.00 -15.05 18.40
N GLY A 307 -15.88 -15.82 17.76
CA GLY A 307 -16.65 -16.87 18.42
C GLY A 307 -18.00 -16.44 18.98
N GLU A 308 -18.25 -15.14 19.15
CA GLU A 308 -19.50 -14.57 19.68
C GLU A 308 -20.43 -14.08 18.58
N ASN A 309 -21.73 -14.21 18.80
CA ASN A 309 -22.75 -13.65 17.93
C ASN A 309 -22.99 -12.18 18.28
N LYS A 310 -22.65 -11.27 17.38
CA LYS A 310 -22.85 -9.82 17.57
C LYS A 310 -23.80 -9.26 16.52
N LEU A 311 -24.77 -8.46 16.99
CA LEU A 311 -25.63 -7.69 16.08
C LEU A 311 -24.81 -6.60 15.38
N THR A 312 -24.98 -6.47 14.08
CA THR A 312 -24.24 -5.52 13.25
C THR A 312 -25.09 -4.90 12.16
N THR A 313 -24.74 -3.69 11.77
CA THR A 313 -25.32 -3.01 10.62
C THR A 313 -24.30 -2.85 9.51
N GLU A 314 -23.27 -3.72 9.45
CA GLU A 314 -22.27 -3.70 8.38
C GLU A 314 -22.92 -3.82 7.00
N LYS A 315 -22.26 -3.25 5.98
CA LYS A 315 -22.76 -3.21 4.61
C LYS A 315 -23.17 -4.60 4.12
N LYS A 316 -22.30 -5.59 4.24
CA LYS A 316 -22.53 -6.96 3.79
C LYS A 316 -23.76 -7.58 4.48
N THR A 317 -23.86 -7.44 5.80
CA THR A 317 -25.00 -7.95 6.56
C THR A 317 -26.32 -7.30 6.14
N LEU A 318 -26.33 -5.99 5.86
CA LEU A 318 -27.52 -5.31 5.36
C LEU A 318 -27.89 -5.72 3.93
N GLU A 319 -26.90 -5.94 3.06
CA GLU A 319 -27.12 -6.47 1.71
C GLU A 319 -27.73 -7.88 1.77
N GLU A 320 -27.15 -8.79 2.57
CA GLU A 320 -27.66 -10.15 2.79
C GLU A 320 -29.08 -10.15 3.41
N ALA A 321 -29.33 -9.27 4.37
CA ALA A 321 -30.67 -9.14 4.97
C ALA A 321 -31.67 -8.64 3.95
N SER A 322 -31.31 -7.68 3.10
CA SER A 322 -32.19 -7.13 2.05
C SER A 322 -32.69 -8.18 1.06
N LEU A 323 -31.92 -9.24 0.79
CA LEU A 323 -32.30 -10.33 -0.11
C LEU A 323 -33.35 -11.29 0.52
N LYS A 324 -33.39 -11.35 1.86
CA LYS A 324 -34.21 -12.31 2.63
C LYS A 324 -35.46 -11.67 3.27
N ILE A 325 -35.75 -10.43 2.95
CA ILE A 325 -36.89 -9.68 3.48
C ILE A 325 -37.91 -9.49 2.36
N ASP A 326 -39.20 -9.69 2.64
CA ASP A 326 -40.26 -9.48 1.64
C ASP A 326 -40.70 -8.02 1.55
N SER A 327 -40.61 -7.26 2.64
CA SER A 327 -41.06 -5.86 2.71
C SER A 327 -40.23 -4.92 1.81
N GLU A 328 -40.85 -4.47 0.72
CA GLU A 328 -40.26 -3.50 -0.20
C GLU A 328 -39.94 -2.16 0.47
N LYS A 329 -40.73 -1.76 1.48
CA LYS A 329 -40.43 -0.56 2.31
C LYS A 329 -39.10 -0.72 3.03
N THR A 330 -38.85 -1.89 3.62
CA THR A 330 -37.61 -2.18 4.38
C THR A 330 -36.42 -2.34 3.44
N LYS A 331 -36.58 -3.02 2.29
CA LYS A 331 -35.53 -3.06 1.25
C LYS A 331 -35.12 -1.67 0.79
N LYS A 332 -36.10 -0.80 0.51
CA LYS A 332 -35.87 0.60 0.10
C LYS A 332 -35.16 1.40 1.18
N PHE A 333 -35.49 1.16 2.46
CA PHE A 333 -34.80 1.79 3.59
C PHE A 333 -33.33 1.36 3.65
N ILE A 334 -33.03 0.05 3.59
CA ILE A 334 -31.67 -0.48 3.57
C ILE A 334 -30.87 0.13 2.39
N LYS A 335 -31.44 0.11 1.18
CA LYS A 335 -30.82 0.69 -0.01
C LYS A 335 -30.48 2.18 0.19
N THR A 336 -31.38 2.93 0.83
CA THR A 336 -31.19 4.37 1.14
C THR A 336 -30.08 4.57 2.19
N ILE A 337 -29.98 3.72 3.22
CA ILE A 337 -28.86 3.73 4.20
C ILE A 337 -27.52 3.46 3.51
N LEU A 338 -27.45 2.44 2.64
CA LEU A 338 -26.24 2.10 1.92
C LEU A 338 -25.82 3.22 0.97
N GLN A 339 -26.75 3.91 0.35
CA GLN A 339 -26.52 5.10 -0.47
C GLN A 339 -25.94 6.26 0.37
N LEU A 340 -26.53 6.56 1.53
CA LEU A 340 -26.01 7.56 2.46
C LEU A 340 -24.57 7.25 2.85
N ARG A 341 -24.29 6.03 3.26
CA ARG A 341 -22.93 5.59 3.64
C ARG A 341 -21.93 5.74 2.50
N SER A 342 -22.36 5.49 1.26
CA SER A 342 -21.53 5.67 0.08
C SER A 342 -21.12 7.13 -0.12
N TYR A 343 -22.08 8.06 -0.08
CA TYR A 343 -21.79 9.50 -0.18
C TYR A 343 -20.97 10.02 0.99
N HIS A 344 -21.31 9.61 2.21
CA HIS A 344 -20.57 9.97 3.41
C HIS A 344 -19.10 9.52 3.32
N LYS A 345 -18.85 8.30 2.85
CA LYS A 345 -17.48 7.78 2.63
C LYS A 345 -16.74 8.59 1.57
N LEU A 346 -17.37 8.88 0.43
CA LEU A 346 -16.75 9.70 -0.62
C LEU A 346 -16.37 11.08 -0.10
N ASN A 347 -17.24 11.71 0.69
CA ASN A 347 -17.05 13.06 1.19
C ASN A 347 -16.05 13.10 2.35
N ASN A 348 -16.30 12.32 3.41
CA ASN A 348 -15.56 12.47 4.67
C ASN A 348 -14.29 11.60 4.73
N THR A 349 -14.20 10.51 3.95
CA THR A 349 -12.97 9.69 3.88
C THR A 349 -12.02 10.19 2.79
N TYR A 350 -12.54 10.76 1.68
CA TYR A 350 -11.71 11.14 0.55
C TYR A 350 -11.74 12.66 0.27
N MET A 351 -12.90 13.24 -0.08
CA MET A 351 -12.93 14.61 -0.59
C MET A 351 -12.41 15.65 0.40
N LYS A 352 -12.99 15.71 1.61
CA LYS A 352 -12.61 16.70 2.65
C LYS A 352 -11.13 16.54 3.08
N PRO A 353 -10.63 15.33 3.40
CA PRO A 353 -9.21 15.15 3.75
C PRO A 353 -8.25 15.50 2.61
N LEU A 354 -8.59 15.15 1.35
CA LEU A 354 -7.78 15.47 0.17
C LEU A 354 -7.75 16.98 -0.09
N TYR A 355 -8.90 17.65 0.03
CA TYR A 355 -9.01 19.10 -0.10
C TYR A 355 -8.14 19.83 0.94
N ILE A 356 -8.18 19.39 2.21
CA ILE A 356 -7.36 19.96 3.29
C ILE A 356 -5.87 19.77 2.96
N LYS A 357 -5.44 18.56 2.59
CA LYS A 357 -4.04 18.28 2.24
C LYS A 357 -3.57 19.11 1.05
N ALA A 358 -4.37 19.20 -0.01
CA ALA A 358 -4.06 20.02 -1.17
C ALA A 358 -4.00 21.53 -0.83
N SER A 359 -4.79 21.99 0.13
CA SER A 359 -4.79 23.38 0.56
C SER A 359 -3.50 23.79 1.26
N TYR A 360 -2.89 22.88 2.03
CA TYR A 360 -1.58 23.12 2.66
C TYR A 360 -0.41 23.00 1.68
N ASN A 361 -0.56 22.34 0.53
CA ASN A 361 0.52 21.98 -0.38
C ASN A 361 0.33 22.54 -1.80
N ASN A 362 -0.16 23.76 -1.93
CA ASN A 362 -0.32 24.48 -3.21
C ASN A 362 -1.05 23.65 -4.29
N GLY A 363 -2.07 22.90 -3.89
CA GLY A 363 -2.86 22.07 -4.81
C GLY A 363 -2.23 20.70 -5.13
N ILE A 364 -1.19 20.29 -4.43
CA ILE A 364 -0.58 18.96 -4.60
C ILE A 364 -0.97 18.04 -3.45
N VAL A 365 -1.35 16.81 -3.76
CA VAL A 365 -1.59 15.75 -2.78
C VAL A 365 -0.40 14.79 -2.79
N TYR A 366 0.28 14.71 -1.68
CA TYR A 366 1.34 13.72 -1.44
C TYR A 366 0.73 12.52 -0.70
N GLY A 367 1.03 11.32 -1.16
CA GLY A 367 0.66 10.06 -0.51
C GLY A 367 1.90 9.27 -0.11
N ASN A 368 1.74 8.30 0.79
CA ASN A 368 2.81 7.36 1.13
C ASN A 368 2.55 6.03 0.45
N ILE A 369 3.59 5.42 -0.14
CA ILE A 369 3.57 4.11 -0.76
C ILE A 369 4.45 3.18 0.05
N ASN A 370 3.87 2.20 0.73
CA ASN A 370 4.61 1.20 1.50
C ASN A 370 4.89 -0.02 0.62
N PRO A 371 6.15 -0.27 0.23
CA PRO A 371 6.48 -1.31 -0.76
C PRO A 371 6.16 -2.73 -0.32
N THR A 372 6.21 -3.02 0.98
CA THR A 372 6.13 -4.37 1.55
C THR A 372 5.07 -4.53 2.64
N ASP A 373 4.09 -3.63 2.73
CA ASP A 373 3.15 -3.57 3.86
C ASP A 373 2.15 -4.74 3.91
N THR A 374 1.86 -5.34 2.77
CA THR A 374 0.98 -6.50 2.72
C THR A 374 1.77 -7.81 2.83
N ARG A 375 1.13 -8.86 3.37
CA ARG A 375 1.74 -10.21 3.45
C ARG A 375 2.12 -10.77 2.08
N THR A 376 1.36 -10.45 1.04
CA THR A 376 1.63 -10.87 -0.35
C THR A 376 2.73 -10.05 -1.01
N GLY A 377 3.24 -9.00 -0.38
CA GLY A 377 4.22 -8.10 -0.97
C GLY A 377 3.64 -7.06 -1.94
N ARG A 378 2.31 -6.94 -2.03
CA ARG A 378 1.67 -5.81 -2.72
C ARG A 378 2.01 -4.52 -2.02
N MET A 379 2.20 -3.46 -2.78
CA MET A 379 2.37 -2.11 -2.26
C MET A 379 1.06 -1.61 -1.66
N ALA A 380 1.13 -0.93 -0.52
CA ALA A 380 -0.02 -0.33 0.13
C ALA A 380 0.12 1.19 0.15
N HIS A 381 -1.01 1.89 0.12
CA HIS A 381 -1.05 3.34 0.18
C HIS A 381 -1.60 3.81 1.53
N SER A 382 -1.02 4.90 2.05
CA SER A 382 -1.47 5.53 3.29
C SER A 382 -1.29 7.05 3.22
N GLY A 383 -1.95 7.76 4.08
CA GLY A 383 -1.83 9.17 4.33
C GLY A 383 -1.92 10.20 3.21
N PRO A 384 -2.82 10.14 2.19
CA PRO A 384 -4.05 9.36 2.04
C PRO A 384 -3.87 8.04 1.31
N ASN A 385 -4.84 7.11 1.45
CA ASN A 385 -4.85 5.86 0.70
C ASN A 385 -5.37 6.10 -0.74
N LEU A 386 -4.48 6.48 -1.64
CA LEU A 386 -4.78 6.76 -3.05
C LEU A 386 -5.12 5.49 -3.85
N GLY A 387 -4.61 4.33 -3.43
CA GLY A 387 -4.88 3.05 -4.09
C GLY A 387 -6.32 2.57 -3.94
N ASN A 388 -7.05 3.08 -2.93
CA ASN A 388 -8.43 2.68 -2.63
C ASN A 388 -9.48 3.72 -3.04
N ILE A 389 -9.12 4.71 -3.87
CA ILE A 389 -10.11 5.67 -4.42
C ILE A 389 -11.09 4.88 -5.30
N PRO A 390 -12.39 4.88 -4.96
CA PRO A 390 -13.37 4.02 -5.62
C PRO A 390 -13.40 4.22 -7.13
N ARG A 391 -13.72 3.15 -7.87
CA ARG A 391 -14.13 3.27 -9.28
C ARG A 391 -15.61 3.67 -9.33
N PRO A 392 -16.09 4.34 -10.41
CA PRO A 392 -17.52 4.54 -10.61
C PRO A 392 -18.25 3.20 -10.55
N LYS A 393 -19.33 3.13 -9.79
CA LYS A 393 -20.19 1.94 -9.77
C LYS A 393 -21.40 2.19 -10.65
N THR A 394 -21.70 1.24 -11.53
CA THR A 394 -22.98 1.20 -12.23
C THR A 394 -24.11 1.24 -11.20
N GLY A 395 -24.99 2.22 -11.29
CA GLY A 395 -26.22 2.31 -10.49
C GLY A 395 -26.35 3.51 -9.53
N PHE A 396 -25.28 4.12 -9.03
CA PHE A 396 -25.38 5.28 -8.12
C PHE A 396 -24.79 6.58 -8.68
N GLU A 397 -23.62 6.53 -9.30
CA GLU A 397 -23.02 7.65 -10.02
C GLU A 397 -22.23 7.11 -11.22
N LYS A 398 -22.48 7.69 -12.39
CA LYS A 398 -21.73 7.38 -13.63
C LYS A 398 -20.27 7.84 -13.57
N THR A 399 -19.93 8.76 -12.67
CA THR A 399 -18.60 9.38 -12.54
C THR A 399 -18.16 9.43 -11.09
N ASN A 400 -16.86 9.43 -10.84
CA ASN A 400 -16.30 9.57 -9.50
C ASN A 400 -15.82 11.01 -9.25
N PRO A 401 -16.45 11.76 -8.33
CA PRO A 401 -16.08 13.14 -8.05
C PRO A 401 -14.64 13.28 -7.54
N VAL A 402 -14.12 12.30 -6.78
CA VAL A 402 -12.76 12.31 -6.26
C VAL A 402 -11.75 12.23 -7.41
N ARG A 403 -11.96 11.32 -8.38
CA ARG A 403 -11.05 11.15 -9.53
C ARG A 403 -11.10 12.35 -10.48
N ARG A 404 -12.23 13.06 -10.57
CA ARG A 404 -12.34 14.32 -11.36
C ARG A 404 -11.46 15.42 -10.81
N CYS A 405 -11.25 15.46 -9.50
CA CYS A 405 -10.41 16.47 -8.86
C CYS A 405 -8.91 16.21 -9.00
N PHE A 406 -8.47 14.99 -9.31
CA PHE A 406 -7.07 14.72 -9.68
C PHE A 406 -6.87 15.09 -11.14
N VAL A 407 -6.18 16.20 -11.38
CA VAL A 407 -5.98 16.77 -12.72
C VAL A 407 -4.57 16.51 -13.23
N CYS A 408 -4.36 16.68 -14.53
CA CYS A 408 -3.02 16.64 -15.09
C CYS A 408 -2.20 17.84 -14.57
N ARG A 409 -0.93 17.63 -14.31
CA ARG A 409 0.03 18.70 -13.99
C ARG A 409 0.10 19.68 -15.16
N HIS A 410 0.24 20.97 -14.85
CA HIS A 410 0.46 21.98 -15.88
C HIS A 410 1.65 21.58 -16.78
N GLY A 411 1.45 21.61 -18.08
CA GLY A 411 2.46 21.20 -19.06
C GLY A 411 2.60 19.69 -19.28
N PHE A 412 1.76 18.84 -18.67
CA PHE A 412 1.81 17.37 -18.78
C PHE A 412 0.48 16.75 -19.19
N GLU A 413 0.57 15.52 -19.65
CA GLU A 413 -0.55 14.59 -19.92
C GLU A 413 -0.35 13.30 -19.13
N ASN A 414 -1.43 12.71 -18.63
CA ASN A 414 -1.39 11.48 -17.83
C ASN A 414 -1.68 10.25 -18.69
N PHE A 415 -0.89 9.20 -18.46
CA PHE A 415 -1.01 7.89 -19.10
C PHE A 415 -1.22 6.80 -18.05
N PHE A 416 -2.00 5.78 -18.39
CA PHE A 416 -2.46 4.73 -17.48
C PHE A 416 -2.25 3.38 -18.14
N ALA A 417 -1.14 2.73 -17.86
CA ALA A 417 -0.80 1.41 -18.38
C ALA A 417 -1.28 0.33 -17.40
N ASP A 418 -2.20 -0.53 -17.82
CA ASP A 418 -2.86 -1.55 -17.02
C ASP A 418 -2.66 -2.94 -17.62
N TYR A 419 -2.36 -3.94 -16.80
CA TYR A 419 -2.24 -5.33 -17.25
C TYR A 419 -3.59 -5.93 -17.58
N SER A 420 -3.68 -6.62 -18.71
CA SER A 420 -4.86 -7.38 -19.06
C SER A 420 -4.82 -8.78 -18.43
N GLN A 421 -5.78 -9.07 -17.56
CA GLN A 421 -6.01 -10.40 -16.95
C GLN A 421 -4.78 -11.00 -16.21
N MET A 422 -3.90 -10.17 -15.64
CA MET A 422 -2.63 -10.62 -15.05
C MET A 422 -2.80 -11.73 -13.99
N GLU A 423 -3.78 -11.59 -13.08
CA GLU A 423 -4.00 -12.59 -12.02
C GLU A 423 -4.37 -13.97 -12.60
N MET A 424 -5.15 -13.99 -13.69
CA MET A 424 -5.54 -15.25 -14.36
C MET A 424 -4.35 -15.92 -15.04
N TRP A 425 -3.49 -15.13 -15.71
CA TRP A 425 -2.24 -15.62 -16.27
C TRP A 425 -1.34 -16.25 -15.22
N VAL A 426 -1.13 -15.55 -14.12
CA VAL A 426 -0.29 -16.04 -13.01
C VAL A 426 -0.89 -17.28 -12.38
N PHE A 427 -2.21 -17.33 -12.20
CA PHE A 427 -2.91 -18.49 -11.64
C PHE A 427 -2.76 -19.73 -12.53
N ALA A 428 -3.09 -19.59 -13.82
CA ALA A 428 -2.99 -20.68 -14.78
C ALA A 428 -1.56 -21.22 -14.89
N LEU A 429 -0.56 -20.31 -14.90
CA LEU A 429 0.86 -20.68 -14.91
C LEU A 429 1.32 -21.39 -13.64
N SER A 430 0.92 -20.89 -12.48
CA SER A 430 1.31 -21.48 -11.19
C SER A 430 0.70 -22.87 -11.01
N ALA A 431 -0.54 -23.05 -11.43
CA ALA A 431 -1.21 -24.35 -11.41
C ALA A 431 -0.75 -25.29 -12.53
N GLY A 432 -0.22 -24.78 -13.65
CA GLY A 432 0.07 -25.57 -14.84
C GLY A 432 -1.19 -26.02 -15.58
N GLU A 433 -2.29 -25.22 -15.49
CA GLU A 433 -3.58 -25.56 -16.11
C GLU A 433 -3.56 -25.25 -17.62
N LYS A 434 -3.36 -26.29 -18.42
CA LYS A 434 -3.13 -26.19 -19.88
C LYS A 434 -4.32 -25.60 -20.64
N LYS A 435 -5.55 -25.97 -20.30
CA LYS A 435 -6.77 -25.47 -20.96
C LYS A 435 -6.89 -23.96 -20.78
N MET A 436 -6.72 -23.49 -19.52
CA MET A 436 -6.77 -22.05 -19.22
C MET A 436 -5.63 -21.28 -19.88
N LEU A 437 -4.40 -21.85 -19.91
CA LEU A 437 -3.25 -21.26 -20.61
C LEU A 437 -3.49 -21.14 -22.10
N GLY A 438 -4.04 -22.17 -22.76
CA GLY A 438 -4.39 -22.16 -24.19
C GLY A 438 -5.40 -21.05 -24.51
N ASN A 439 -6.44 -20.91 -23.70
CA ASN A 439 -7.43 -19.85 -23.85
C ASN A 439 -6.80 -18.45 -23.74
N LEU A 440 -5.95 -18.24 -22.74
CA LEU A 440 -5.24 -16.97 -22.54
C LEU A 440 -4.26 -16.67 -23.67
N GLN A 441 -3.51 -17.67 -24.17
CA GLN A 441 -2.59 -17.54 -25.31
C GLN A 441 -3.32 -17.22 -26.60
N GLY A 442 -4.53 -17.78 -26.80
CA GLY A 442 -5.44 -17.44 -27.88
C GLY A 442 -6.02 -16.01 -27.81
N GLY A 443 -5.70 -15.26 -26.76
CA GLY A 443 -6.19 -13.87 -26.57
C GLY A 443 -7.64 -13.78 -26.17
N LEU A 444 -8.24 -14.89 -25.71
CA LEU A 444 -9.65 -14.94 -25.30
C LEU A 444 -9.91 -14.20 -24.00
N ASP A 445 -11.12 -13.71 -23.83
CA ASP A 445 -11.60 -13.24 -22.51
C ASP A 445 -11.79 -14.44 -21.59
N ILE A 446 -10.85 -14.65 -20.66
CA ILE A 446 -10.84 -15.85 -19.81
C ILE A 446 -12.12 -16.00 -18.98
N HIS A 447 -12.80 -14.90 -18.63
CA HIS A 447 -14.02 -14.97 -17.84
C HIS A 447 -15.21 -15.40 -18.68
N ALA A 448 -15.29 -14.96 -19.93
CA ALA A 448 -16.26 -15.45 -20.92
C ALA A 448 -15.96 -16.91 -21.28
N GLN A 449 -14.70 -17.22 -21.56
CA GLN A 449 -14.29 -18.57 -21.90
C GLN A 449 -14.52 -19.56 -20.75
N THR A 450 -14.28 -19.16 -19.50
CA THR A 450 -14.61 -20.00 -18.34
C THR A 450 -16.11 -20.29 -18.26
N ALA A 451 -16.98 -19.33 -18.57
CA ALA A 451 -18.42 -19.58 -18.63
C ALA A 451 -18.75 -20.63 -19.71
N ILE A 452 -18.20 -20.48 -20.91
CA ILE A 452 -18.38 -21.44 -22.00
C ILE A 452 -17.84 -22.82 -21.62
N ASP A 453 -16.68 -22.90 -21.05
CA ASP A 453 -16.02 -24.17 -20.67
C ASP A 453 -16.78 -24.93 -19.56
N VAL A 454 -17.52 -24.24 -18.69
CA VAL A 454 -18.22 -24.84 -17.53
C VAL A 454 -19.68 -25.12 -17.82
N ILE A 455 -20.41 -24.19 -18.46
CA ILE A 455 -21.85 -24.30 -18.68
C ILE A 455 -22.24 -24.39 -20.18
N GLY A 456 -21.26 -24.45 -21.09
CA GLY A 456 -21.54 -24.67 -22.52
C GLY A 456 -22.44 -23.59 -23.13
N ASN A 457 -23.48 -24.04 -23.84
CA ASN A 457 -24.40 -23.13 -24.54
C ASN A 457 -25.19 -22.21 -23.61
N GLU A 458 -25.38 -22.56 -22.33
CA GLU A 458 -26.01 -21.67 -21.35
C GLU A 458 -25.25 -20.38 -21.07
N ALA A 459 -24.00 -20.27 -21.55
CA ALA A 459 -23.21 -19.06 -21.48
C ALA A 459 -23.71 -17.96 -22.44
N PHE A 460 -24.55 -18.30 -23.41
CA PHE A 460 -25.02 -17.37 -24.45
C PHE A 460 -26.47 -16.97 -24.23
N LEU A 461 -26.83 -15.79 -24.73
CA LEU A 461 -28.20 -15.35 -24.92
C LEU A 461 -28.83 -16.07 -26.13
N SER A 462 -30.12 -15.96 -26.31
CA SER A 462 -30.85 -16.56 -27.42
C SER A 462 -30.41 -16.14 -28.82
N ASP A 463 -29.74 -14.98 -28.91
CA ASP A 463 -29.15 -14.43 -30.14
C ASP A 463 -27.72 -14.91 -30.41
N GLY A 464 -27.19 -15.83 -29.59
CA GLY A 464 -25.82 -16.34 -29.70
C GLY A 464 -24.73 -15.40 -29.15
N VAL A 465 -25.11 -14.29 -28.52
CA VAL A 465 -24.18 -13.36 -27.90
C VAL A 465 -23.86 -13.82 -26.48
N MET A 466 -22.57 -13.68 -26.05
CA MET A 466 -22.18 -13.98 -24.66
C MET A 466 -23.03 -13.19 -23.66
N ASP A 467 -23.67 -13.90 -22.72
CA ASP A 467 -24.45 -13.28 -21.65
C ASP A 467 -23.53 -12.48 -20.70
N PRO A 468 -23.67 -11.16 -20.63
CA PRO A 468 -22.87 -10.33 -19.72
C PRO A 468 -23.01 -10.71 -18.26
N LEU A 469 -24.16 -11.25 -17.83
CA LEU A 469 -24.39 -11.69 -16.45
C LEU A 469 -23.62 -12.98 -16.16
N LYS A 470 -23.70 -13.96 -17.05
CA LYS A 470 -22.94 -15.23 -16.94
C LYS A 470 -21.43 -14.95 -16.93
N ARG A 471 -20.94 -14.12 -17.87
CA ARG A 471 -19.56 -13.66 -17.87
C ARG A 471 -19.17 -13.01 -16.53
N HIS A 472 -20.04 -12.17 -15.97
CA HIS A 472 -19.80 -11.53 -14.68
C HIS A 472 -19.75 -12.55 -13.53
N HIS A 473 -20.68 -13.51 -13.50
CA HIS A 473 -20.68 -14.59 -12.51
C HIS A 473 -19.38 -15.39 -12.57
N PHE A 474 -18.97 -15.85 -13.75
CA PHE A 474 -17.73 -16.63 -13.90
C PHE A 474 -16.46 -15.81 -13.64
N LYS A 475 -16.48 -14.51 -13.87
CA LYS A 475 -15.42 -13.63 -13.35
C LYS A 475 -15.33 -13.71 -11.82
N GLN A 476 -16.45 -13.70 -11.12
CA GLN A 476 -16.48 -13.83 -9.66
C GLN A 476 -16.06 -15.23 -9.20
N VAL A 477 -16.48 -16.29 -9.90
CA VAL A 477 -16.06 -17.67 -9.61
C VAL A 477 -14.54 -17.81 -9.76
N ASN A 478 -13.97 -17.34 -10.86
CA ASN A 478 -12.51 -17.34 -11.08
C ASN A 478 -11.75 -16.72 -9.88
N PHE A 479 -12.17 -15.54 -9.45
CA PHE A 479 -11.56 -14.89 -8.29
C PHE A 479 -11.86 -15.61 -6.97
N ALA A 480 -13.07 -16.16 -6.79
CA ALA A 480 -13.43 -16.91 -5.60
C ALA A 480 -12.51 -18.14 -5.38
N ILE A 481 -12.20 -18.87 -6.47
CA ILE A 481 -11.27 -20.00 -6.44
C ILE A 481 -9.87 -19.52 -6.06
N ILE A 482 -9.33 -18.48 -6.70
CA ILE A 482 -8.02 -17.89 -6.37
C ILE A 482 -7.96 -17.48 -4.90
N TYR A 483 -9.03 -16.87 -4.39
CA TYR A 483 -9.08 -16.39 -2.99
C TYR A 483 -9.45 -17.47 -1.96
N GLY A 484 -9.64 -18.71 -2.39
CA GLY A 484 -9.99 -19.83 -1.51
C GLY A 484 -11.36 -19.67 -0.84
N MET A 485 -12.32 -19.05 -1.56
CA MET A 485 -13.66 -18.80 -1.05
C MET A 485 -14.48 -20.10 -1.07
N GLY A 486 -15.15 -20.41 0.05
CA GLY A 486 -16.10 -21.51 0.11
C GLY A 486 -17.43 -21.19 -0.60
N PHE A 487 -18.20 -22.24 -0.98
CA PHE A 487 -19.45 -22.09 -1.75
C PHE A 487 -20.51 -21.22 -1.05
N LYS A 488 -20.61 -21.24 0.29
CA LYS A 488 -21.53 -20.35 1.04
C LYS A 488 -21.27 -18.86 0.82
N ALA A 489 -20.00 -18.49 0.82
CA ALA A 489 -19.62 -17.08 0.57
C ALA A 489 -19.75 -16.72 -0.92
N LEU A 490 -19.54 -17.70 -1.81
CA LEU A 490 -19.74 -17.56 -3.24
C LEU A 490 -21.23 -17.35 -3.57
N ALA A 491 -22.14 -18.12 -2.95
CA ALA A 491 -23.58 -17.98 -3.10
C ALA A 491 -24.05 -16.54 -2.81
N VAL A 492 -23.60 -15.98 -1.69
CA VAL A 492 -23.90 -14.59 -1.32
C VAL A 492 -23.33 -13.59 -2.33
N MET A 493 -22.12 -13.86 -2.85
CA MET A 493 -21.45 -12.96 -3.79
C MET A 493 -22.14 -12.93 -5.16
N LEU A 494 -22.64 -14.07 -5.61
CA LEU A 494 -23.31 -14.23 -6.90
C LEU A 494 -24.82 -13.95 -6.85
N ASP A 495 -25.39 -13.83 -5.65
CA ASP A 495 -26.86 -13.73 -5.44
C ASP A 495 -27.58 -14.97 -5.97
N VAL A 496 -27.08 -16.16 -5.62
CA VAL A 496 -27.63 -17.46 -5.98
C VAL A 496 -27.79 -18.34 -4.73
N THR A 497 -28.46 -19.48 -4.84
CA THR A 497 -28.61 -20.46 -3.75
C THR A 497 -27.26 -21.11 -3.40
N GLU A 498 -27.16 -21.68 -2.18
CA GLU A 498 -25.95 -22.40 -1.76
C GLU A 498 -25.72 -23.66 -2.66
N MET A 499 -26.77 -24.29 -3.16
CA MET A 499 -26.68 -25.43 -4.07
C MET A 499 -26.09 -25.02 -5.42
N GLU A 500 -26.66 -23.98 -6.05
CA GLU A 500 -26.14 -23.45 -7.33
C GLU A 500 -24.66 -23.03 -7.22
N ALA A 501 -24.30 -22.34 -6.15
CA ALA A 501 -22.91 -21.97 -5.93
C ALA A 501 -21.98 -23.17 -5.71
N HIS A 502 -22.47 -24.21 -5.04
CA HIS A 502 -21.75 -25.48 -4.87
C HIS A 502 -21.52 -26.16 -6.22
N ASP A 503 -22.58 -26.27 -7.04
CA ASP A 503 -22.51 -26.89 -8.35
C ASP A 503 -21.61 -26.12 -9.31
N MET A 504 -21.74 -24.80 -9.38
CA MET A 504 -20.82 -23.94 -10.16
C MET A 504 -19.35 -24.14 -9.78
N ARG A 505 -19.08 -24.29 -8.47
CA ARG A 505 -17.73 -24.55 -8.00
C ARG A 505 -17.24 -25.96 -8.32
N ARG A 506 -18.10 -26.98 -8.18
CA ARG A 506 -17.82 -28.37 -8.55
C ARG A 506 -17.48 -28.48 -10.04
N ASP A 507 -18.34 -27.94 -10.89
CA ASP A 507 -18.21 -28.00 -12.34
C ASP A 507 -16.99 -27.21 -12.85
N TYR A 508 -16.69 -26.08 -12.22
CA TYR A 508 -15.45 -25.35 -12.47
C TYR A 508 -14.21 -26.21 -12.16
N LEU A 509 -14.18 -26.87 -11.00
CA LEU A 509 -13.03 -27.70 -10.61
C LEU A 509 -12.92 -28.97 -11.44
N ALA A 510 -14.04 -29.53 -11.93
CA ALA A 510 -14.05 -30.63 -12.88
C ALA A 510 -13.54 -30.21 -14.27
N THR A 511 -13.84 -28.98 -14.68
CA THR A 511 -13.36 -28.40 -15.95
C THR A 511 -11.85 -28.11 -15.95
N TYR A 512 -11.29 -27.80 -14.76
CA TYR A 512 -9.88 -27.46 -14.55
C TYR A 512 -9.23 -28.33 -13.47
N PRO A 513 -9.06 -29.64 -13.71
CA PRO A 513 -8.65 -30.60 -12.67
C PRO A 513 -7.25 -30.34 -12.11
N ARG A 514 -6.34 -29.77 -12.92
CA ARG A 514 -4.99 -29.45 -12.46
C ARG A 514 -4.97 -28.42 -11.31
N ILE A 515 -6.01 -27.60 -11.20
CA ILE A 515 -6.16 -26.66 -10.08
C ILE A 515 -6.34 -27.40 -8.75
N VAL A 516 -7.12 -28.50 -8.76
CA VAL A 516 -7.35 -29.32 -7.55
C VAL A 516 -6.04 -29.98 -7.09
N GLU A 517 -5.30 -30.56 -8.03
CA GLU A 517 -3.99 -31.15 -7.75
C GLU A 517 -3.01 -30.11 -7.19
N TYR A 518 -2.95 -28.94 -7.81
CA TYR A 518 -2.11 -27.82 -7.36
C TYR A 518 -2.44 -27.37 -5.94
N MET A 519 -3.73 -27.29 -5.58
CA MET A 519 -4.14 -26.98 -4.20
C MET A 519 -3.66 -28.04 -3.21
N ALA A 520 -3.70 -29.33 -3.59
CA ALA A 520 -3.21 -30.43 -2.78
C ALA A 520 -1.68 -30.36 -2.63
N GLU A 521 -0.94 -30.12 -3.70
CA GLU A 521 0.51 -29.93 -3.70
C GLU A 521 0.94 -28.80 -2.73
N LEU A 522 0.27 -27.65 -2.80
CA LEU A 522 0.55 -26.53 -1.92
C LEU A 522 0.29 -26.88 -0.44
N LYS A 523 -0.75 -27.63 -0.16
CA LYS A 523 -1.03 -28.13 1.21
C LYS A 523 0.06 -29.06 1.70
N HIS A 524 0.53 -29.98 0.86
CA HIS A 524 1.67 -30.87 1.18
C HIS A 524 2.95 -30.08 1.43
N GLN A 525 3.27 -29.09 0.60
CA GLN A 525 4.42 -28.20 0.81
C GLN A 525 4.34 -27.47 2.15
N LEU A 526 3.17 -26.93 2.52
CA LEU A 526 2.99 -26.27 3.81
C LEU A 526 3.19 -27.21 5.01
N ILE A 527 2.76 -28.45 4.89
CA ILE A 527 2.96 -29.46 5.94
C ILE A 527 4.44 -29.81 6.06
N ALA A 528 5.13 -30.01 4.94
CA ALA A 528 6.51 -30.47 4.90
C ALA A 528 7.53 -29.38 5.33
N GLN A 529 7.33 -28.12 4.93
CA GLN A 529 8.34 -27.05 5.10
C GLN A 529 7.82 -25.74 5.72
N GLY A 530 6.53 -25.65 6.03
CA GLY A 530 5.92 -24.46 6.67
C GLY A 530 5.70 -23.25 5.76
N TYR A 531 6.12 -23.30 4.49
CA TYR A 531 5.96 -22.22 3.55
C TYR A 531 5.66 -22.71 2.12
N VAL A 532 5.12 -21.82 1.30
CA VAL A 532 5.07 -21.95 -0.18
C VAL A 532 5.86 -20.81 -0.80
N GLU A 533 6.31 -21.00 -2.04
CA GLU A 533 7.14 -20.03 -2.75
C GLU A 533 6.51 -19.64 -4.10
N ASP A 534 6.55 -18.35 -4.45
CA ASP A 534 6.12 -17.88 -5.74
C ASP A 534 7.20 -18.05 -6.84
N MET A 535 6.82 -17.83 -8.09
CA MET A 535 7.75 -17.98 -9.24
C MET A 535 8.94 -17.00 -9.24
N PHE A 536 8.98 -16.06 -8.30
CA PHE A 536 10.04 -15.07 -8.14
C PHE A 536 10.91 -15.30 -6.91
N GLY A 537 10.69 -16.39 -6.19
CA GLY A 537 11.43 -16.79 -5.00
C GLY A 537 10.98 -16.11 -3.70
N ARG A 538 9.76 -15.55 -3.66
CA ARG A 538 9.20 -15.03 -2.42
C ARG A 538 8.49 -16.13 -1.66
N ARG A 539 8.89 -16.34 -0.39
CA ARG A 539 8.29 -17.33 0.51
C ARG A 539 7.09 -16.73 1.26
N TYR A 540 6.10 -17.59 1.51
CA TYR A 540 4.89 -17.25 2.28
C TYR A 540 4.72 -18.28 3.38
N ASN A 541 4.98 -17.87 4.63
CA ASN A 541 4.80 -18.71 5.80
C ASN A 541 3.32 -18.74 6.16
N ILE A 542 2.66 -19.88 5.91
CA ILE A 542 1.22 -20.06 6.09
C ILE A 542 0.99 -21.29 6.97
N ASP A 543 0.14 -21.15 7.98
CA ASP A 543 -0.32 -22.26 8.79
C ASP A 543 -0.99 -23.33 7.90
N PRO A 544 -0.55 -24.61 7.91
CA PRO A 544 -1.13 -25.68 7.08
C PRO A 544 -2.66 -25.81 7.21
N ARG A 545 -3.24 -25.48 8.37
CA ARG A 545 -4.69 -25.46 8.60
C ARG A 545 -5.39 -24.37 7.77
N LYS A 546 -4.64 -23.42 7.23
CA LYS A 546 -5.10 -22.32 6.39
C LYS A 546 -4.56 -22.43 4.95
N ALA A 547 -4.27 -23.64 4.49
CA ALA A 547 -3.68 -23.92 3.17
C ALA A 547 -4.49 -23.30 2.01
N TYR A 548 -5.82 -23.11 2.17
CA TYR A 548 -6.67 -22.42 1.20
C TYR A 548 -6.20 -20.99 0.85
N LYS A 549 -5.34 -20.40 1.68
CA LYS A 549 -4.75 -19.07 1.41
C LYS A 549 -3.50 -19.12 0.54
N ALA A 550 -2.94 -20.28 0.29
CA ALA A 550 -1.67 -20.44 -0.42
C ALA A 550 -1.76 -19.98 -1.87
N VAL A 551 -2.80 -20.41 -2.59
CA VAL A 551 -3.06 -19.99 -3.98
C VAL A 551 -3.11 -18.47 -4.09
N ASN A 552 -3.90 -17.83 -3.24
CA ASN A 552 -4.02 -16.38 -3.21
C ASN A 552 -2.67 -15.70 -2.91
N ALA A 553 -1.89 -16.22 -1.95
CA ALA A 553 -0.59 -15.66 -1.59
C ALA A 553 0.39 -15.70 -2.78
N ILE A 554 0.44 -16.84 -3.49
CA ILE A 554 1.29 -17.03 -4.65
C ILE A 554 0.84 -16.14 -5.82
N VAL A 555 -0.45 -16.13 -6.15
CA VAL A 555 -0.97 -15.35 -7.29
C VAL A 555 -0.78 -13.86 -7.05
N GLN A 556 -1.27 -13.34 -5.93
CA GLN A 556 -1.14 -11.92 -5.62
C GLN A 556 0.31 -11.49 -5.45
N GLY A 557 1.12 -12.35 -4.84
CA GLY A 557 2.53 -12.06 -4.65
C GLY A 557 3.30 -12.03 -5.95
N SER A 558 3.08 -12.99 -6.84
CA SER A 558 3.67 -12.99 -8.17
C SER A 558 3.28 -11.74 -8.96
N CYS A 559 1.99 -11.36 -8.94
CA CYS A 559 1.52 -10.11 -9.56
C CYS A 559 2.24 -8.88 -8.99
N ALA A 560 2.45 -8.83 -7.68
CA ALA A 560 3.20 -7.75 -7.05
C ALA A 560 4.67 -7.71 -7.51
N GLN A 561 5.32 -8.87 -7.67
CA GLN A 561 6.68 -8.94 -8.17
C GLN A 561 6.77 -8.55 -9.65
N ILE A 562 5.79 -8.93 -10.48
CA ILE A 562 5.68 -8.51 -11.89
C ILE A 562 5.62 -6.99 -11.97
N LEU A 563 4.71 -6.36 -11.22
CA LEU A 563 4.56 -4.90 -11.19
C LEU A 563 5.86 -4.19 -10.75
N LYS A 564 6.55 -4.73 -9.72
CA LYS A 564 7.82 -4.17 -9.23
C LYS A 564 8.95 -4.30 -10.25
N ILE A 565 9.03 -5.41 -10.97
CA ILE A 565 10.01 -5.59 -12.06
C ILE A 565 9.74 -4.57 -13.18
N ALA A 566 8.49 -4.43 -13.60
CA ALA A 566 8.07 -3.45 -14.58
C ALA A 566 8.41 -2.02 -14.14
N LEU A 567 8.08 -1.66 -12.91
CA LEU A 567 8.34 -0.35 -12.34
C LEU A 567 9.84 -0.01 -12.31
N ILE A 568 10.71 -0.98 -11.97
CA ILE A 568 12.16 -0.80 -12.00
C ILE A 568 12.63 -0.52 -13.43
N LYS A 569 12.14 -1.27 -14.43
CA LYS A 569 12.49 -1.12 -15.84
C LYS A 569 12.02 0.24 -16.39
N ILE A 570 10.78 0.63 -16.12
CA ILE A 570 10.20 1.90 -16.56
C ILE A 570 10.95 3.07 -15.93
N SER A 571 11.20 3.03 -14.62
CA SER A 571 11.95 4.09 -13.95
C SER A 571 13.37 4.26 -14.48
N LYS A 572 14.03 3.16 -14.83
CA LYS A 572 15.33 3.22 -15.49
C LYS A 572 15.22 3.84 -16.88
N TYR A 573 14.22 3.44 -17.66
CA TYR A 573 13.98 3.98 -19.00
C TYR A 573 13.68 5.49 -18.97
N PHE A 574 12.82 5.95 -18.05
CA PHE A 574 12.50 7.37 -17.93
C PHE A 574 13.73 8.22 -17.54
N LYS A 575 14.59 7.72 -16.64
CA LYS A 575 15.87 8.39 -16.34
C LYS A 575 16.78 8.49 -17.57
N THR A 576 16.75 7.51 -18.46
CA THR A 576 17.51 7.58 -19.73
C THR A 576 16.94 8.67 -20.66
N LEU A 577 15.61 8.80 -20.75
CA LEU A 577 14.98 9.87 -21.53
C LEU A 577 15.36 11.26 -21.02
N GLU A 578 15.33 11.46 -19.71
CA GLU A 578 15.70 12.72 -19.06
C GLU A 578 17.18 13.05 -19.32
N SER A 579 18.09 12.08 -19.12
CA SER A 579 19.55 12.29 -19.22
C SER A 579 20.03 12.55 -20.65
N TYR A 580 19.45 11.90 -21.66
CA TYR A 580 19.95 12.00 -23.04
C TYR A 580 19.16 12.98 -23.91
N ASN A 581 17.87 13.18 -23.62
CA ASN A 581 16.98 13.96 -24.48
C ASN A 581 16.31 15.12 -23.78
N GLY A 582 16.55 15.35 -22.47
CA GLY A 582 15.85 16.37 -21.68
C GLY A 582 14.32 16.18 -21.60
N LEU A 583 13.84 14.96 -21.89
CA LEU A 583 12.42 14.64 -21.95
C LEU A 583 11.90 14.31 -20.57
N ASP A 584 10.96 15.10 -20.04
CA ASP A 584 10.36 14.87 -18.73
C ASP A 584 9.25 13.81 -18.83
N ALA A 585 9.56 12.64 -18.24
CA ALA A 585 8.69 11.49 -18.12
C ALA A 585 8.80 10.93 -16.69
N SER A 586 7.68 10.76 -16.00
CA SER A 586 7.71 10.33 -14.60
C SER A 586 6.55 9.42 -14.25
N VAL A 587 6.84 8.38 -13.46
CA VAL A 587 5.77 7.61 -12.79
C VAL A 587 5.24 8.44 -11.63
N ILE A 588 3.91 8.57 -11.53
CA ILE A 588 3.25 9.43 -10.55
C ILE A 588 2.33 8.69 -9.58
N LEU A 589 1.84 7.50 -9.94
CA LEU A 589 1.00 6.70 -9.06
C LEU A 589 1.01 5.23 -9.49
N LEU A 590 0.75 4.35 -8.54
CA LEU A 590 0.58 2.91 -8.73
C LEU A 590 -0.77 2.50 -8.14
N ILE A 591 -1.62 1.80 -8.90
CA ILE A 591 -2.95 1.40 -8.43
C ILE A 591 -3.22 -0.03 -8.86
N HIS A 592 -3.21 -0.97 -7.93
CA HIS A 592 -3.36 -2.39 -8.21
C HIS A 592 -2.33 -2.86 -9.26
N ASP A 593 -2.75 -3.07 -10.49
CA ASP A 593 -1.95 -3.55 -11.63
C ASP A 593 -1.65 -2.43 -12.64
N GLU A 594 -2.09 -1.19 -12.34
CA GLU A 594 -1.96 -0.02 -13.21
C GLU A 594 -0.77 0.85 -12.78
N ILE A 595 0.05 1.24 -13.74
CA ILE A 595 1.11 2.24 -13.59
C ILE A 595 0.63 3.54 -14.24
N MET A 596 0.47 4.58 -13.43
CA MET A 596 0.16 5.92 -13.90
C MET A 596 1.45 6.72 -14.06
N TYR A 597 1.66 7.31 -15.23
CA TYR A 597 2.82 8.16 -15.52
C TYR A 597 2.41 9.40 -16.30
N GLU A 598 3.24 10.41 -16.27
CA GLU A 598 3.03 11.66 -17.00
C GLU A 598 4.16 11.90 -18.00
N LEU A 599 3.82 12.48 -19.17
CA LEU A 599 4.74 12.92 -20.21
C LEU A 599 4.51 14.41 -20.48
N ALA A 600 5.56 15.15 -20.79
CA ALA A 600 5.46 16.55 -21.14
C ALA A 600 4.52 16.76 -22.32
N LYS A 601 3.63 17.75 -22.23
CA LYS A 601 2.64 18.07 -23.27
C LYS A 601 3.34 18.55 -24.58
N SER A 602 4.47 19.22 -24.44
CA SER A 602 5.30 19.69 -25.55
C SER A 602 5.93 18.56 -26.36
N MET A 603 6.01 17.34 -25.82
CA MET A 603 6.59 16.19 -26.51
C MET A 603 5.79 15.85 -27.77
N PRO A 604 6.45 15.63 -28.94
CA PRO A 604 5.77 15.27 -30.18
C PRO A 604 4.94 14.00 -30.05
N TYR A 605 3.84 13.92 -30.78
CA TYR A 605 2.92 12.77 -30.73
C TYR A 605 3.60 11.44 -31.05
N PHE A 606 4.46 11.41 -32.08
CA PHE A 606 5.18 10.19 -32.47
C PHE A 606 6.08 9.68 -31.34
N MET A 607 6.75 10.59 -30.61
CA MET A 607 7.58 10.24 -29.47
C MET A 607 6.76 9.68 -28.31
N LYS A 608 5.61 10.31 -27.98
CA LYS A 608 4.67 9.77 -26.99
C LYS A 608 4.23 8.37 -27.35
N LYS A 609 3.91 8.11 -28.63
CA LYS A 609 3.51 6.79 -29.14
C LYS A 609 4.62 5.76 -28.95
N GLU A 610 5.86 6.11 -29.24
CA GLU A 610 7.01 5.20 -29.04
C GLU A 610 7.29 4.96 -27.55
N ILE A 611 7.15 5.97 -26.70
CA ILE A 611 7.27 5.80 -25.24
C ILE A 611 6.16 4.89 -24.71
N ILE A 612 4.93 5.05 -25.14
CA ILE A 612 3.81 4.18 -24.75
C ILE A 612 4.12 2.72 -25.13
N LYS A 613 4.47 2.46 -26.40
CA LYS A 613 4.85 1.11 -26.85
C LYS A 613 6.01 0.53 -26.02
N LYS A 614 7.01 1.38 -25.70
CA LYS A 614 8.14 0.94 -24.88
C LYS A 614 7.74 0.62 -23.45
N VAL A 615 6.86 1.40 -22.84
CA VAL A 615 6.31 1.12 -21.50
C VAL A 615 5.51 -0.18 -21.50
N GLU A 616 4.61 -0.39 -22.48
CA GLU A 616 3.86 -1.63 -22.65
C GLU A 616 4.77 -2.84 -22.83
N TYR A 617 5.80 -2.68 -23.68
CA TYR A 617 6.82 -3.70 -23.86
C TYR A 617 7.55 -4.04 -22.54
N LEU A 618 8.02 -3.02 -21.80
CA LEU A 618 8.76 -3.20 -20.54
C LEU A 618 7.90 -3.84 -19.46
N MET A 619 6.60 -3.54 -19.42
CA MET A 619 5.64 -4.18 -18.51
C MET A 619 5.43 -5.65 -18.87
N GLY A 620 5.28 -5.99 -20.14
CA GLY A 620 5.11 -7.37 -20.60
C GLY A 620 6.41 -8.20 -20.58
N ASP A 621 7.56 -7.55 -20.54
CA ASP A 621 8.90 -8.20 -20.61
C ASP A 621 9.36 -8.66 -19.20
N ILE A 622 8.75 -9.72 -18.68
CA ILE A 622 9.07 -10.31 -17.38
C ILE A 622 9.88 -11.58 -17.61
N PRO A 623 11.16 -11.65 -17.19
CA PRO A 623 12.06 -12.75 -17.54
C PRO A 623 11.51 -14.14 -17.23
N GLN A 624 10.83 -14.33 -16.09
CA GLN A 624 10.25 -15.61 -15.69
C GLN A 624 9.09 -16.05 -16.57
N LEU A 625 8.36 -15.11 -17.18
CA LEU A 625 7.26 -15.37 -18.10
C LEU A 625 7.77 -15.56 -19.53
N ILE A 626 8.72 -14.74 -19.96
CA ILE A 626 9.36 -14.84 -21.29
C ILE A 626 10.03 -16.20 -21.48
N LYS A 627 10.72 -16.73 -20.46
CA LYS A 627 11.28 -18.11 -20.49
C LYS A 627 10.23 -19.19 -20.71
N ARG A 628 8.94 -18.90 -20.48
CA ARG A 628 7.80 -19.80 -20.74
C ARG A 628 7.02 -19.43 -22.00
N GLY A 629 7.59 -18.59 -22.86
CA GLY A 629 6.94 -18.13 -24.11
C GLY A 629 5.78 -17.14 -23.89
N ILE A 630 5.67 -16.52 -22.71
CA ILE A 630 4.54 -15.67 -22.36
C ILE A 630 4.96 -14.22 -22.20
N ARG A 631 4.24 -13.35 -22.90
CA ARG A 631 4.30 -11.89 -22.75
C ARG A 631 2.92 -11.37 -22.33
N LEU A 632 2.84 -10.73 -21.18
CA LEU A 632 1.58 -10.14 -20.71
C LEU A 632 1.18 -8.97 -21.60
N LYS A 633 -0.10 -8.92 -21.93
CA LYS A 633 -0.70 -7.78 -22.65
C LYS A 633 -0.91 -6.62 -21.67
N VAL A 634 -0.60 -5.41 -22.14
CA VAL A 634 -0.77 -4.17 -21.42
C VAL A 634 -1.53 -3.21 -22.34
N ASP A 635 -2.54 -2.55 -21.77
CA ASP A 635 -3.35 -1.57 -22.47
C ASP A 635 -3.15 -0.19 -21.84
N THR A 636 -2.78 0.81 -22.65
CA THR A 636 -2.55 2.17 -22.17
C THR A 636 -3.68 3.10 -22.56
N LYS A 637 -4.27 3.77 -21.56
CA LYS A 637 -5.21 4.90 -21.72
C LYS A 637 -4.51 6.20 -21.42
N HIS A 638 -5.07 7.33 -21.87
CA HIS A 638 -4.51 8.63 -21.57
C HIS A 638 -5.58 9.64 -21.19
N SER A 639 -5.18 10.72 -20.55
CA SER A 639 -6.00 11.88 -20.25
C SER A 639 -5.19 13.18 -20.33
N ILE A 640 -5.84 14.22 -20.80
CA ILE A 640 -5.29 15.58 -20.87
C ILE A 640 -5.90 16.51 -19.82
N THR A 641 -6.84 16.02 -19.02
CA THR A 641 -7.60 16.83 -18.05
C THR A 641 -7.55 16.24 -16.66
N SER A 642 -8.15 15.08 -16.42
CA SER A 642 -8.27 14.49 -15.08
C SER A 642 -8.17 12.96 -15.10
N TRP A 643 -7.94 12.36 -13.95
CA TRP A 643 -7.90 10.89 -13.81
C TRP A 643 -9.19 10.21 -14.25
N GLU A 644 -10.35 10.84 -14.08
CA GLU A 644 -11.64 10.27 -14.50
C GLU A 644 -11.80 10.25 -16.02
N ALA A 645 -11.18 11.18 -16.73
CA ALA A 645 -11.33 11.39 -18.17
C ALA A 645 -10.42 10.50 -19.03
N LYS A 646 -10.17 9.26 -18.60
CA LYS A 646 -9.36 8.28 -19.32
C LYS A 646 -10.02 7.89 -20.65
N ARG A 647 -9.24 7.88 -21.74
CA ARG A 647 -9.66 7.43 -23.08
C ARG A 647 -8.50 6.73 -23.80
N GLU A 648 -8.79 6.03 -24.89
CA GLU A 648 -7.75 5.48 -25.76
C GLU A 648 -6.88 6.58 -26.36
N PHE A 649 -5.58 6.32 -26.49
CA PHE A 649 -4.65 7.24 -27.12
C PHE A 649 -4.84 7.18 -28.65
N LYS A 650 -5.76 8.00 -29.17
CA LYS A 650 -6.01 8.17 -30.59
C LYS A 650 -5.33 9.45 -31.05
N GLY A 651 -4.52 9.37 -32.10
CA GLY A 651 -3.94 10.57 -32.73
C GLY A 651 -5.03 11.57 -33.10
N ARG A 652 -4.75 12.85 -32.94
CA ARG A 652 -5.59 13.88 -33.55
C ARG A 652 -5.61 13.62 -35.06
N ARG A 653 -6.75 13.24 -35.66
CA ARG A 653 -6.95 13.47 -37.08
C ARG A 653 -6.74 14.97 -37.27
N ILE A 654 -5.66 15.35 -37.95
CA ILE A 654 -5.52 16.70 -38.51
C ILE A 654 -6.60 16.77 -39.58
N ILE A 655 -7.78 17.29 -39.21
CA ILE A 655 -8.74 17.77 -40.17
C ILE A 655 -8.07 19.03 -40.74
N ARG A 656 -7.29 18.88 -41.80
CA ARG A 656 -7.01 20.01 -42.69
C ARG A 656 -8.36 20.44 -43.19
N LYS A 657 -8.94 21.54 -42.64
CA LYS A 657 -9.91 22.32 -43.35
C LYS A 657 -9.19 22.76 -44.62
N ALA A 658 -9.57 22.18 -45.75
CA ALA A 658 -9.26 22.76 -47.03
C ALA A 658 -9.82 24.19 -47.00
N ALA A 659 -8.97 25.15 -47.28
CA ALA A 659 -9.32 26.54 -47.47
C ALA A 659 -10.27 26.71 -48.63
#